data_452d0eb2964290cf772ea863538fe530
#
_entry.id   452d0eb2964290cf772ea863538fe530
#
_cell.length_a   1.000
_cell.length_b   1.000
_cell.length_c   1.000
_cell.angle_alpha   90.00
_cell.angle_beta   90.00
_cell.angle_gamma   90.00
#
_symmetry.space_group_name_H-M   'P 1'
#
loop_
_entity.id
_entity.type
_entity.pdbx_description
1 polymer ?
#
loop_
_entity_poly.entity_id
_entity_poly.type
_entity_poly.pdbx_seq_one_letter_code
_entity_poly.pdbx_strand_id
1 'polypeptide(L)'
;MTTTFTATVLGSPRIGPHRELKRAIESYWAGRIDADALARVARDLRRQGLADLRDQGLDSIPVNTFSFYDQMLDTAVLLGALPERVASVADPLDRYFAAARGTDTIAPLEMTKWFDTNYHYLVPEISPSTTFALDASKVLGELAEALADGIPARPVVIGPVTFLLLSKAVGTEEPLLTRTDELVPLYADLLGKLAEAGATWVQIDEPALVGDRTDEEIEAARSLYEQLSLLSNRPAILLASYFGSLGDALPALASTAVDGFAIDLVAGHDSIGSVTDLARKLVVAGVVDGRNIWRTDLDSALSTLGGLLGSVERLAVSTSCSLLHVPYSLSQEPDLDKALRSWLAFGAEKVREVATLATALTQGRESVEDEFGLARAAASTRRDDKRLNDARVRGRLEAVLNSATNRAPAAERRKAQAELLSLPPLPTTTIGSYPQTSKIRVARAALRKGEIDGGEYISRMRAEIADVVALQEKLHLDVLVHGEPERNDMVQYFAEQLEGFFATANGWVQSYGTRCVRPPILYGDVSRPKPMTVDWITYAQSLTDKPVKGMLTGPVTILAWSFVRDDQPLADSANQVALAIRDETVDLQAAGIGIIQVDEPALRELLPLRAADQSAYLDWSVGSFRLATSGVADSTAIHTHLCYSEFGAVIGAIAGLDADVTSIEAARSHMEVLDDLSAVGFDLGVGPGVYDIHSPRVPSVDEIAGSLREALEAVPVERLWVNPDCGLKTRGPVEVEASLRNLVEAAKLVRAEL
;
A
#
# COMPACT_ATOMS: atom_id res chain seq x y z
N MET A 1 -30.35 27.82 8.11
CA MET A 1 -30.61 26.42 7.77
C MET A 1 -29.37 25.94 7.04
N THR A 2 -28.68 24.94 7.56
CA THR A 2 -27.53 24.32 6.91
C THR A 2 -28.00 23.70 5.59
N THR A 3 -27.40 24.10 4.48
CA THR A 3 -27.72 23.50 3.16
C THR A 3 -27.38 22.00 3.21
N THR A 4 -28.36 21.17 2.93
CA THR A 4 -28.17 19.72 2.76
C THR A 4 -27.68 19.41 1.36
N PHE A 5 -26.82 18.43 1.23
CA PHE A 5 -26.43 17.84 -0.05
C PHE A 5 -26.88 16.38 -0.11
N THR A 6 -26.91 15.79 -1.31
CA THR A 6 -27.43 14.43 -1.55
C THR A 6 -26.39 13.48 -2.17
N ALA A 7 -25.41 14.01 -2.88
CA ALA A 7 -24.38 13.24 -3.59
C ALA A 7 -23.00 13.82 -3.35
N THR A 8 -22.08 13.00 -2.88
CA THR A 8 -20.67 13.41 -2.66
C THR A 8 -19.72 12.25 -2.81
N VAL A 9 -18.40 12.53 -2.77
CA VAL A 9 -17.31 11.57 -2.55
C VAL A 9 -16.43 12.09 -1.42
N LEU A 10 -15.61 11.23 -0.80
CA LEU A 10 -14.73 11.66 0.30
C LEU A 10 -13.38 12.20 -0.18
N GLY A 11 -13.03 12.01 -1.43
CA GLY A 11 -11.82 12.49 -2.09
C GLY A 11 -11.71 11.93 -3.50
N SER A 12 -10.77 12.42 -4.29
CA SER A 12 -10.58 12.04 -5.69
C SER A 12 -9.11 11.73 -6.03
N PRO A 13 -8.84 11.01 -7.16
CA PRO A 13 -7.49 10.83 -7.66
C PRO A 13 -6.85 12.17 -8.00
N ARG A 14 -5.56 12.36 -7.65
CA ARG A 14 -4.86 13.66 -7.78
C ARG A 14 -3.65 13.66 -8.70
N ILE A 15 -3.15 12.47 -9.09
CA ILE A 15 -1.95 12.37 -9.93
C ILE A 15 -2.17 12.77 -11.39
N GLY A 16 -3.42 12.93 -11.80
CA GLY A 16 -3.86 13.13 -13.18
C GLY A 16 -3.94 11.80 -13.97
N PRO A 17 -4.77 11.74 -15.04
CA PRO A 17 -5.04 10.51 -15.80
C PRO A 17 -3.77 9.89 -16.43
N HIS A 18 -2.74 10.71 -16.72
CA HIS A 18 -1.47 10.25 -17.28
C HIS A 18 -0.26 10.56 -16.36
N ARG A 19 -0.49 10.74 -15.05
CA ARG A 19 0.54 11.08 -14.05
C ARG A 19 1.19 12.44 -14.30
N GLU A 20 0.41 13.45 -14.65
CA GLU A 20 0.87 14.81 -14.92
C GLU A 20 1.56 15.38 -13.69
N LEU A 21 0.97 15.22 -12.50
CA LEU A 21 1.56 15.68 -11.23
C LEU A 21 2.95 15.08 -10.99
N LYS A 22 3.09 13.74 -11.15
CA LYS A 22 4.38 13.07 -11.03
C LYS A 22 5.45 13.72 -11.91
N ARG A 23 5.13 13.92 -13.19
CA ARG A 23 6.08 14.49 -14.17
C ARG A 23 6.47 15.93 -13.82
N ALA A 24 5.52 16.73 -13.35
CA ALA A 24 5.75 18.09 -12.94
C ALA A 24 6.67 18.16 -11.70
N ILE A 25 6.37 17.38 -10.65
CA ILE A 25 7.18 17.33 -9.43
C ILE A 25 8.61 16.85 -9.74
N GLU A 26 8.77 15.76 -10.50
CA GLU A 26 10.10 15.26 -10.88
C GLU A 26 10.87 16.24 -11.78
N SER A 27 10.16 17.07 -12.55
CA SER A 27 10.78 18.14 -13.35
C SER A 27 11.23 19.30 -12.47
N TYR A 28 10.46 19.65 -11.44
CA TYR A 28 10.84 20.64 -10.44
C TYR A 28 12.09 20.20 -9.68
N TRP A 29 12.10 18.98 -9.15
CA TRP A 29 13.27 18.44 -8.43
C TRP A 29 14.53 18.38 -9.31
N ALA A 30 14.37 18.21 -10.62
CA ALA A 30 15.48 18.21 -11.55
C ALA A 30 15.86 19.62 -12.07
N GLY A 31 15.24 20.70 -11.54
CA GLY A 31 15.50 22.07 -11.94
C GLY A 31 15.05 22.42 -13.38
N ARG A 32 14.19 21.58 -13.99
CA ARG A 32 13.69 21.81 -15.35
C ARG A 32 12.52 22.77 -15.42
N ILE A 33 11.77 22.92 -14.34
CA ILE A 33 10.69 23.89 -14.15
C ILE A 33 10.85 24.56 -12.79
N ASP A 34 10.32 25.77 -12.65
CA ASP A 34 10.26 26.53 -11.40
C ASP A 34 9.00 26.21 -10.58
N ALA A 35 8.91 26.77 -9.37
CA ALA A 35 7.78 26.62 -8.47
C ALA A 35 6.46 27.11 -9.08
N ASP A 36 6.50 28.21 -9.84
CA ASP A 36 5.32 28.78 -10.50
C ASP A 36 4.78 27.85 -11.59
N ALA A 37 5.65 27.21 -12.37
CA ALA A 37 5.25 26.23 -13.36
C ALA A 37 4.65 24.97 -12.71
N LEU A 38 5.22 24.49 -11.59
CA LEU A 38 4.66 23.40 -10.82
C LEU A 38 3.27 23.77 -10.26
N ALA A 39 3.14 24.97 -9.68
CA ALA A 39 1.87 25.47 -9.16
C ALA A 39 0.77 25.60 -10.24
N ARG A 40 1.14 26.00 -11.48
CA ARG A 40 0.21 26.03 -12.61
C ARG A 40 -0.32 24.63 -12.94
N VAL A 41 0.56 23.63 -13.08
CA VAL A 41 0.13 22.24 -13.35
C VAL A 41 -0.78 21.73 -12.23
N ALA A 42 -0.45 21.99 -10.98
CA ALA A 42 -1.26 21.60 -9.83
C ALA A 42 -2.66 22.24 -9.87
N ARG A 43 -2.73 23.54 -10.19
CA ARG A 43 -4.00 24.27 -10.33
C ARG A 43 -4.86 23.71 -11.46
N ASP A 44 -4.26 23.46 -12.62
CA ASP A 44 -4.97 22.93 -13.78
C ASP A 44 -5.57 21.56 -13.47
N LEU A 45 -4.83 20.69 -12.78
CA LEU A 45 -5.32 19.38 -12.34
C LEU A 45 -6.48 19.50 -11.33
N ARG A 46 -6.38 20.40 -10.34
CA ARG A 46 -7.48 20.64 -9.38
C ARG A 46 -8.73 21.14 -10.09
N ARG A 47 -8.59 22.19 -10.90
CA ARG A 47 -9.73 22.78 -11.62
C ARG A 47 -10.44 21.77 -12.51
N GLN A 48 -9.68 20.99 -13.28
CA GLN A 48 -10.26 19.95 -14.13
C GLN A 48 -10.96 18.87 -13.30
N GLY A 49 -10.30 18.34 -12.24
CA GLY A 49 -10.88 17.31 -11.39
C GLY A 49 -12.15 17.76 -10.67
N LEU A 50 -12.19 18.99 -10.15
CA LEU A 50 -13.37 19.56 -9.49
C LEU A 50 -14.52 19.82 -10.49
N ALA A 51 -14.22 20.30 -11.68
CA ALA A 51 -15.21 20.46 -12.75
C ALA A 51 -15.80 19.11 -13.17
N ASP A 52 -14.99 18.07 -13.33
CA ASP A 52 -15.44 16.73 -13.67
C ASP A 52 -16.39 16.17 -12.61
N LEU A 53 -16.12 16.38 -11.32
CA LEU A 53 -16.98 15.95 -10.21
C LEU A 53 -18.34 16.68 -10.23
N ARG A 54 -18.34 18.01 -10.42
CA ARG A 54 -19.55 18.81 -10.56
C ARG A 54 -20.40 18.38 -11.75
N ASP A 55 -19.77 18.24 -12.91
CA ASP A 55 -20.43 17.92 -14.17
C ASP A 55 -21.01 16.50 -14.19
N GLN A 56 -20.53 15.63 -13.31
CA GLN A 56 -21.09 14.29 -13.06
C GLN A 56 -22.23 14.28 -12.03
N GLY A 57 -22.62 15.45 -11.48
CA GLY A 57 -23.83 15.58 -10.65
C GLY A 57 -23.60 15.55 -9.15
N LEU A 58 -22.37 15.71 -8.65
CA LEU A 58 -22.15 15.89 -7.22
C LEU A 58 -22.57 17.30 -6.78
N ASP A 59 -23.27 17.40 -5.66
CA ASP A 59 -23.77 18.64 -5.08
C ASP A 59 -23.00 19.07 -3.81
N SER A 60 -22.00 18.30 -3.40
CA SER A 60 -20.97 18.67 -2.42
C SER A 60 -19.63 18.05 -2.84
N ILE A 61 -18.64 18.88 -3.13
CA ILE A 61 -17.38 18.46 -3.74
C ILE A 61 -16.21 18.67 -2.77
N PRO A 62 -15.45 17.62 -2.43
CA PRO A 62 -14.30 17.72 -1.54
C PRO A 62 -13.17 18.55 -2.20
N VAL A 63 -12.66 19.54 -1.48
CA VAL A 63 -11.49 20.34 -1.84
C VAL A 63 -10.41 20.21 -0.77
N ASN A 64 -9.17 20.61 -1.05
CA ASN A 64 -8.00 20.35 -0.19
C ASN A 64 -7.62 18.86 -0.10
N THR A 65 -8.11 18.03 -1.01
CA THR A 65 -7.69 16.61 -1.15
C THR A 65 -6.48 16.46 -2.06
N PHE A 66 -6.08 17.53 -2.73
CA PHE A 66 -4.86 17.60 -3.51
C PHE A 66 -3.64 17.75 -2.61
N SER A 67 -2.55 17.03 -2.91
CA SER A 67 -1.28 17.13 -2.22
C SER A 67 -0.12 16.97 -3.20
N PHE A 68 0.97 17.69 -3.01
CA PHE A 68 2.20 17.48 -3.78
C PHE A 68 2.89 16.17 -3.39
N TYR A 69 2.75 15.75 -2.14
CA TYR A 69 3.39 14.52 -1.68
C TYR A 69 2.40 13.65 -0.90
N ASP A 70 1.88 14.13 0.25
CA ASP A 70 1.01 13.36 1.13
C ASP A 70 0.19 14.26 2.07
N GLN A 71 -1.03 13.83 2.42
CA GLN A 71 -1.97 14.60 3.22
C GLN A 71 -1.56 14.76 4.69
N MET A 72 -0.81 13.82 5.26
CA MET A 72 -0.30 13.94 6.64
C MET A 72 0.83 14.97 6.71
N LEU A 73 1.69 15.00 5.70
CA LEU A 73 2.69 16.07 5.58
C LEU A 73 2.03 17.44 5.39
N ASP A 74 0.98 17.54 4.56
CA ASP A 74 0.18 18.78 4.42
C ASP A 74 -0.42 19.20 5.77
N THR A 75 -0.88 18.23 6.58
CA THR A 75 -1.42 18.49 7.93
C THR A 75 -0.31 18.93 8.91
N ALA A 76 0.88 18.33 8.81
CA ALA A 76 2.04 18.78 9.59
C ALA A 76 2.43 20.23 9.26
N VAL A 77 2.32 20.64 7.98
CA VAL A 77 2.49 22.07 7.59
C VAL A 77 1.37 22.94 8.16
N LEU A 78 0.10 22.51 8.00
CA LEU A 78 -1.07 23.20 8.55
C LEU A 78 -0.95 23.51 10.04
N LEU A 79 -0.37 22.56 10.80
CA LEU A 79 -0.23 22.65 12.26
C LEU A 79 1.16 23.16 12.73
N GLY A 80 2.04 23.55 11.79
CA GLY A 80 3.40 24.01 12.12
C GLY A 80 4.28 22.91 12.73
N ALA A 81 3.98 21.65 12.49
CA ALA A 81 4.60 20.48 13.12
C ALA A 81 5.68 19.82 12.24
N LEU A 82 6.32 20.56 11.34
CA LEU A 82 7.49 20.05 10.62
C LEU A 82 8.70 19.90 11.57
N PRO A 83 9.55 18.88 11.41
CA PRO A 83 10.68 18.64 12.28
C PRO A 83 11.70 19.78 12.20
N GLU A 84 12.35 20.14 13.33
CA GLU A 84 13.28 21.25 13.43
C GLU A 84 14.44 21.17 12.41
N ARG A 85 14.86 19.93 12.06
CA ARG A 85 15.97 19.73 11.10
C ARG A 85 15.71 20.31 9.70
N VAL A 86 14.46 20.57 9.31
CA VAL A 86 14.15 21.22 8.03
C VAL A 86 14.02 22.75 8.13
N ALA A 87 14.06 23.33 9.32
CA ALA A 87 13.88 24.77 9.54
C ALA A 87 14.92 25.65 8.83
N SER A 88 16.11 25.10 8.56
CA SER A 88 17.18 25.79 7.83
C SER A 88 16.88 26.00 6.33
N VAL A 89 15.90 25.26 5.77
CA VAL A 89 15.49 25.41 4.37
C VAL A 89 14.55 26.61 4.25
N ALA A 90 14.99 27.68 3.57
CA ALA A 90 14.28 28.96 3.54
C ALA A 90 12.99 28.93 2.71
N ASP A 91 13.04 28.32 1.52
CA ASP A 91 11.86 28.23 0.64
C ASP A 91 10.84 27.24 1.22
N PRO A 92 9.55 27.60 1.36
CA PRO A 92 8.54 26.74 1.95
C PRO A 92 8.29 25.44 1.15
N LEU A 93 8.33 25.48 -0.18
CA LEU A 93 8.11 24.31 -1.03
C LEU A 93 9.33 23.36 -0.97
N ASP A 94 10.54 23.92 -0.98
CA ASP A 94 11.76 23.12 -0.83
C ASP A 94 11.85 22.52 0.58
N ARG A 95 11.40 23.26 1.61
CA ARG A 95 11.28 22.75 2.99
C ARG A 95 10.31 21.57 3.08
N TYR A 96 9.16 21.69 2.44
CA TYR A 96 8.17 20.62 2.33
C TYR A 96 8.78 19.35 1.68
N PHE A 97 9.49 19.50 0.56
CA PHE A 97 10.14 18.39 -0.09
C PHE A 97 11.38 17.87 0.67
N ALA A 98 12.09 18.72 1.41
CA ALA A 98 13.18 18.28 2.28
C ALA A 98 12.66 17.40 3.43
N ALA A 99 11.50 17.72 4.02
CA ALA A 99 10.85 16.85 5.00
C ALA A 99 10.45 15.49 4.38
N ALA A 100 9.98 15.50 3.13
CA ALA A 100 9.50 14.28 2.44
C ALA A 100 10.62 13.36 1.97
N ARG A 101 11.73 13.89 1.45
CA ARG A 101 12.75 13.13 0.72
C ARG A 101 14.13 13.21 1.34
N GLY A 102 14.30 14.12 2.29
CA GLY A 102 15.63 14.50 2.79
C GLY A 102 16.45 15.28 1.76
N THR A 103 17.63 15.61 2.17
CA THR A 103 18.72 16.20 1.36
C THR A 103 20.02 15.47 1.70
N ASP A 104 21.16 15.90 1.12
CA ASP A 104 22.47 15.34 1.48
C ASP A 104 22.81 15.47 2.98
N THR A 105 22.16 16.41 3.68
CA THR A 105 22.42 16.72 5.10
C THR A 105 21.20 16.63 6.02
N ILE A 106 20.01 16.44 5.46
CA ILE A 106 18.75 16.39 6.22
C ILE A 106 18.11 15.02 5.97
N ALA A 107 17.87 14.25 7.04
CA ALA A 107 17.13 13.00 6.97
C ALA A 107 15.63 13.26 6.69
N PRO A 108 14.96 12.47 5.82
CA PRO A 108 13.53 12.57 5.60
C PRO A 108 12.72 12.12 6.83
N LEU A 109 11.42 12.40 6.80
CA LEU A 109 10.46 11.75 7.70
C LEU A 109 10.35 10.26 7.37
N GLU A 110 10.01 9.47 8.36
CA GLU A 110 9.66 8.07 8.19
C GLU A 110 8.39 7.94 7.34
N MET A 111 8.31 6.87 6.57
CA MET A 111 7.14 6.59 5.73
C MET A 111 6.55 5.24 6.13
N THR A 112 5.22 5.21 6.32
CA THR A 112 4.49 3.98 6.62
C THR A 112 3.16 3.91 5.88
N LYS A 113 2.48 2.78 5.99
CA LYS A 113 1.19 2.54 5.33
C LYS A 113 0.08 3.44 5.87
N TRP A 114 -0.77 3.93 4.96
CA TRP A 114 -2.06 4.51 5.29
C TRP A 114 -3.05 3.40 5.53
N PHE A 115 -3.17 2.96 6.77
CA PHE A 115 -3.96 1.82 7.20
C PHE A 115 -3.56 0.53 6.46
N ASP A 116 -4.50 -0.27 6.02
CA ASP A 116 -4.32 -1.49 5.24
C ASP A 116 -4.35 -1.26 3.71
N THR A 117 -4.07 -0.03 3.25
CA THR A 117 -4.06 0.35 1.82
C THR A 117 -2.65 0.28 1.22
N ASN A 118 -2.56 0.37 -0.12
CA ASN A 118 -1.28 0.51 -0.83
C ASN A 118 -0.73 1.95 -0.83
N TYR A 119 -1.44 2.89 -0.23
CA TYR A 119 -0.98 4.26 -0.07
C TYR A 119 -0.12 4.38 1.19
N HIS A 120 0.94 5.19 1.12
CA HIS A 120 1.85 5.46 2.24
C HIS A 120 1.83 6.94 2.57
N TYR A 121 1.98 7.26 3.84
CA TYR A 121 2.09 8.62 4.34
C TYR A 121 3.42 8.84 5.08
N LEU A 122 3.82 10.10 5.21
CA LEU A 122 4.97 10.49 6.01
C LEU A 122 4.54 10.71 7.45
N VAL A 123 5.23 10.03 8.37
CA VAL A 123 4.91 10.04 9.80
C VAL A 123 5.42 11.35 10.42
N PRO A 124 4.54 12.24 10.90
CA PRO A 124 4.96 13.43 11.61
C PRO A 124 5.71 13.08 12.90
N GLU A 125 6.75 13.81 13.22
CA GLU A 125 7.53 13.64 14.45
C GLU A 125 7.16 14.72 15.45
N ILE A 126 6.60 14.33 16.59
CA ILE A 126 6.15 15.24 17.63
C ILE A 126 7.01 15.03 18.88
N SER A 127 7.70 16.09 19.30
CA SER A 127 8.51 16.12 20.52
C SER A 127 7.88 17.02 21.58
N PRO A 128 8.32 16.97 22.83
CA PRO A 128 7.88 17.93 23.88
C PRO A 128 8.15 19.40 23.53
N SER A 129 9.14 19.68 22.67
CA SER A 129 9.46 21.01 22.18
C SER A 129 8.65 21.46 20.97
N THR A 130 7.90 20.58 20.34
CA THR A 130 7.05 20.92 19.20
C THR A 130 5.98 21.91 19.62
N THR A 131 5.97 23.09 19.00
CA THR A 131 4.97 24.14 19.22
C THR A 131 4.04 24.19 18.01
N PHE A 132 2.77 23.87 18.22
CA PHE A 132 1.78 23.90 17.14
C PHE A 132 1.41 25.34 16.78
N ALA A 133 1.28 25.62 15.48
CA ALA A 133 0.89 26.92 14.94
C ALA A 133 0.11 26.73 13.64
N LEU A 134 -1.02 27.44 13.48
CA LEU A 134 -1.89 27.28 12.32
C LEU A 134 -1.33 27.99 11.08
N ASP A 135 -1.11 27.27 9.99
CA ASP A 135 -0.96 27.79 8.64
C ASP A 135 -2.10 27.29 7.73
N ALA A 136 -3.18 28.06 7.66
CA ALA A 136 -4.35 27.72 6.85
C ALA A 136 -4.23 28.13 5.37
N SER A 137 -3.08 28.64 4.91
CA SER A 137 -2.90 29.25 3.59
C SER A 137 -3.30 28.31 2.44
N LYS A 138 -2.91 27.02 2.50
CA LYS A 138 -3.26 26.02 1.47
C LYS A 138 -4.76 25.78 1.40
N VAL A 139 -5.39 25.42 2.51
CA VAL A 139 -6.82 25.07 2.52
C VAL A 139 -7.71 26.24 2.15
N LEU A 140 -7.38 27.45 2.62
CA LEU A 140 -8.11 28.68 2.25
C LEU A 140 -7.89 29.03 0.78
N GLY A 141 -6.66 28.88 0.27
CA GLY A 141 -6.35 29.12 -1.15
C GLY A 141 -7.08 28.18 -2.09
N GLU A 142 -7.13 26.88 -1.80
CA GLU A 142 -7.87 25.90 -2.61
C GLU A 142 -9.38 26.08 -2.50
N LEU A 143 -9.91 26.45 -1.35
CA LEU A 143 -11.31 26.80 -1.17
C LEU A 143 -11.68 28.01 -2.03
N ALA A 144 -10.90 29.10 -1.94
CA ALA A 144 -11.15 30.32 -2.74
C ALA A 144 -11.09 30.05 -4.25
N GLU A 145 -10.12 29.24 -4.71
CA GLU A 145 -10.02 28.80 -6.11
C GLU A 145 -11.29 28.07 -6.56
N ALA A 146 -11.78 27.10 -5.77
CA ALA A 146 -12.96 26.31 -6.08
C ALA A 146 -14.23 27.17 -6.09
N LEU A 147 -14.42 28.05 -5.11
CA LEU A 147 -15.59 28.95 -5.04
C LEU A 147 -15.61 29.92 -6.21
N ALA A 148 -14.45 30.43 -6.65
CA ALA A 148 -14.33 31.32 -7.82
C ALA A 148 -14.76 30.59 -9.12
N ASP A 149 -14.56 29.27 -9.19
CA ASP A 149 -14.99 28.42 -10.32
C ASP A 149 -16.44 27.90 -10.16
N GLY A 150 -17.19 28.38 -9.16
CA GLY A 150 -18.58 27.99 -8.92
C GLY A 150 -18.76 26.55 -8.45
N ILE A 151 -17.75 25.97 -7.80
CA ILE A 151 -17.80 24.62 -7.23
C ILE A 151 -18.52 24.65 -5.87
N PRO A 152 -19.49 23.75 -5.60
CA PRO A 152 -20.07 23.58 -4.25
C PRO A 152 -19.07 22.90 -3.31
N ALA A 153 -18.05 23.66 -2.92
CA ALA A 153 -16.84 23.18 -2.26
C ALA A 153 -17.07 22.83 -0.79
N ARG A 154 -16.52 21.69 -0.36
CA ARG A 154 -16.40 21.25 1.02
C ARG A 154 -14.92 21.01 1.33
N PRO A 155 -14.23 21.88 2.12
CA PRO A 155 -12.87 21.64 2.55
C PRO A 155 -12.73 20.34 3.34
N VAL A 156 -11.65 19.61 3.09
CA VAL A 156 -11.29 18.36 3.78
C VAL A 156 -9.99 18.59 4.55
N VAL A 157 -9.96 18.21 5.82
CA VAL A 157 -8.77 18.24 6.67
C VAL A 157 -8.68 16.92 7.45
N ILE A 158 -7.46 16.47 7.71
CA ILE A 158 -7.24 15.37 8.65
C ILE A 158 -7.60 15.84 10.05
N GLY A 159 -8.30 15.02 10.80
CA GLY A 159 -8.70 15.35 12.16
C GLY A 159 -7.55 15.25 13.15
N PRO A 160 -7.65 16.00 14.27
CA PRO A 160 -6.58 16.06 15.26
C PRO A 160 -6.30 14.73 15.95
N VAL A 161 -7.31 13.87 16.12
CA VAL A 161 -7.16 12.55 16.74
C VAL A 161 -6.34 11.64 15.82
N THR A 162 -6.72 11.55 14.55
CA THR A 162 -5.96 10.78 13.53
C THR A 162 -4.54 11.33 13.38
N PHE A 163 -4.37 12.67 13.35
CA PHE A 163 -3.05 13.27 13.24
C PHE A 163 -2.13 12.84 14.40
N LEU A 164 -2.61 12.93 15.65
CA LEU A 164 -1.80 12.55 16.83
C LEU A 164 -1.56 11.04 16.91
N LEU A 165 -2.57 10.21 16.64
CA LEU A 165 -2.45 8.74 16.69
C LEU A 165 -1.50 8.18 15.62
N LEU A 166 -1.42 8.84 14.46
CA LEU A 166 -0.54 8.42 13.35
C LEU A 166 0.80 9.17 13.32
N SER A 167 1.09 10.01 14.32
CA SER A 167 2.38 10.68 14.52
C SER A 167 3.27 9.84 15.44
N LYS A 168 4.58 10.07 15.36
CA LYS A 168 5.60 9.43 16.19
C LYS A 168 6.03 10.37 17.32
N ALA A 169 5.96 9.88 18.56
CA ALA A 169 6.54 10.56 19.70
C ALA A 169 8.07 10.49 19.62
N VAL A 170 8.75 11.63 19.78
CA VAL A 170 10.21 11.73 19.75
C VAL A 170 10.70 12.37 21.04
N GLY A 171 11.57 11.66 21.76
CA GLY A 171 12.13 12.13 23.03
C GLY A 171 11.14 12.15 24.20
N THR A 172 10.06 11.39 24.11
CA THR A 172 9.07 11.17 25.17
C THR A 172 8.39 9.83 25.01
N GLU A 173 7.95 9.26 26.14
CA GLU A 173 7.10 8.04 26.21
C GLU A 173 5.61 8.41 26.39
N GLU A 174 5.27 9.71 26.53
CA GLU A 174 3.89 10.13 26.73
C GLU A 174 3.05 9.94 25.46
N PRO A 175 1.83 9.38 25.56
CA PRO A 175 0.91 9.26 24.44
C PRO A 175 0.59 10.63 23.84
N LEU A 176 0.70 10.78 22.52
CA LEU A 176 0.51 12.07 21.85
C LEU A 176 -0.92 12.62 21.97
N LEU A 177 -1.92 11.78 22.23
CA LEU A 177 -3.30 12.23 22.49
C LEU A 177 -3.42 13.14 23.74
N THR A 178 -2.47 13.11 24.67
CA THR A 178 -2.42 14.06 25.80
C THR A 178 -2.25 15.52 25.34
N ARG A 179 -1.82 15.74 24.09
CA ARG A 179 -1.66 17.06 23.47
C ARG A 179 -2.88 17.57 22.70
N THR A 180 -4.01 16.86 22.79
CA THR A 180 -5.26 17.22 22.11
C THR A 180 -5.70 18.65 22.42
N ASP A 181 -5.58 19.08 23.70
CA ASP A 181 -5.94 20.42 24.14
C ASP A 181 -5.15 21.55 23.47
N GLU A 182 -3.95 21.27 22.96
CA GLU A 182 -3.15 22.24 22.22
C GLU A 182 -3.69 22.42 20.78
N LEU A 183 -4.32 21.39 20.20
CA LEU A 183 -4.87 21.43 18.85
C LEU A 183 -6.29 22.03 18.80
N VAL A 184 -7.08 21.93 19.86
CA VAL A 184 -8.45 22.49 19.90
C VAL A 184 -8.49 23.96 19.48
N PRO A 185 -7.69 24.89 20.02
CA PRO A 185 -7.73 26.29 19.63
C PRO A 185 -7.30 26.51 18.16
N LEU A 186 -6.40 25.69 17.62
CA LEU A 186 -5.98 25.79 16.22
C LEU A 186 -7.08 25.36 15.27
N TYR A 187 -7.75 24.23 15.57
CA TYR A 187 -8.92 23.81 14.77
C TYR A 187 -10.10 24.77 14.93
N ALA A 188 -10.30 25.38 16.10
CA ALA A 188 -11.29 26.43 16.29
C ALA A 188 -11.02 27.68 15.42
N ASP A 189 -9.77 28.13 15.36
CA ASP A 189 -9.34 29.24 14.46
C ASP A 189 -9.49 28.85 12.99
N LEU A 190 -9.08 27.61 12.61
CA LEU A 190 -9.26 27.06 11.26
C LEU A 190 -10.75 27.09 10.84
N LEU A 191 -11.63 26.57 11.68
CA LEU A 191 -13.06 26.53 11.42
C LEU A 191 -13.64 27.94 11.25
N GLY A 192 -13.23 28.89 12.10
CA GLY A 192 -13.62 30.31 11.98
C GLY A 192 -13.19 30.90 10.62
N LYS A 193 -11.93 30.70 10.23
CA LYS A 193 -11.40 31.16 8.93
C LYS A 193 -12.11 30.52 7.74
N LEU A 194 -12.45 29.24 7.81
CA LEU A 194 -13.20 28.54 6.76
C LEU A 194 -14.63 29.09 6.63
N ALA A 195 -15.30 29.38 7.77
CA ALA A 195 -16.62 30.03 7.75
C ALA A 195 -16.55 31.42 7.11
N GLU A 196 -15.58 32.26 7.49
CA GLU A 196 -15.33 33.58 6.91
C GLU A 196 -15.02 33.53 5.41
N ALA A 197 -14.33 32.47 4.96
CA ALA A 197 -14.05 32.22 3.55
C ALA A 197 -15.24 31.67 2.76
N GLY A 198 -16.40 31.42 3.42
CA GLY A 198 -17.64 30.98 2.77
C GLY A 198 -17.86 29.48 2.72
N ALA A 199 -17.10 28.68 3.44
CA ALA A 199 -17.38 27.25 3.58
C ALA A 199 -18.70 27.04 4.35
N THR A 200 -19.61 26.25 3.77
CA THR A 200 -20.87 25.85 4.45
C THR A 200 -20.71 24.54 5.23
N TRP A 201 -19.87 23.67 4.75
CA TRP A 201 -19.47 22.40 5.35
C TRP A 201 -17.95 22.28 5.38
N VAL A 202 -17.43 21.58 6.37
CA VAL A 202 -16.05 21.09 6.43
C VAL A 202 -16.10 19.60 6.71
N GLN A 203 -15.29 18.82 5.99
CA GLN A 203 -15.06 17.40 6.29
C GLN A 203 -13.80 17.29 7.15
N ILE A 204 -13.92 16.59 8.27
CA ILE A 204 -12.79 16.26 9.15
C ILE A 204 -12.64 14.75 9.14
N ASP A 205 -11.50 14.27 8.66
CA ASP A 205 -11.22 12.84 8.47
C ASP A 205 -10.58 12.24 9.71
N GLU A 206 -11.28 11.29 10.34
CA GLU A 206 -10.81 10.54 11.51
C GLU A 206 -10.78 9.01 11.28
N PRO A 207 -10.09 8.55 10.24
CA PRO A 207 -10.04 7.11 9.96
C PRO A 207 -9.32 6.29 11.03
N ALA A 208 -8.47 6.89 11.87
CA ALA A 208 -7.82 6.17 12.98
C ALA A 208 -8.81 5.58 13.97
N LEU A 209 -10.05 6.09 14.02
CA LEU A 209 -11.08 5.62 14.95
C LEU A 209 -11.70 4.27 14.57
N VAL A 210 -11.42 3.73 13.38
CA VAL A 210 -11.89 2.38 12.98
C VAL A 210 -11.02 1.24 13.53
N GLY A 211 -9.81 1.53 14.03
CA GLY A 211 -8.96 0.57 14.73
C GLY A 211 -9.47 0.29 16.15
N ASP A 212 -8.77 -0.61 16.84
CA ASP A 212 -9.02 -0.81 18.28
C ASP A 212 -8.61 0.46 19.05
N ARG A 213 -9.57 1.01 19.79
CA ARG A 213 -9.39 2.23 20.59
C ARG A 213 -9.76 1.95 22.03
N THR A 214 -9.01 2.54 22.95
CA THR A 214 -9.36 2.48 24.38
C THR A 214 -10.52 3.43 24.70
N ASP A 215 -11.18 3.21 25.83
CA ASP A 215 -12.24 4.09 26.29
C ASP A 215 -11.73 5.54 26.49
N GLU A 216 -10.48 5.70 26.93
CA GLU A 216 -9.82 6.99 27.11
C GLU A 216 -9.57 7.71 25.78
N GLU A 217 -9.16 6.98 24.74
CA GLU A 217 -8.98 7.52 23.38
C GLU A 217 -10.30 7.97 22.77
N ILE A 218 -11.37 7.17 22.95
CA ILE A 218 -12.72 7.49 22.49
C ILE A 218 -13.24 8.73 23.23
N GLU A 219 -13.05 8.80 24.53
CA GLU A 219 -13.50 9.97 25.34
C GLU A 219 -12.71 11.24 25.00
N ALA A 220 -11.40 11.13 24.73
CA ALA A 220 -10.60 12.27 24.25
C ALA A 220 -11.14 12.79 22.91
N ALA A 221 -11.46 11.89 21.96
CA ALA A 221 -12.09 12.27 20.70
C ALA A 221 -13.46 12.92 20.91
N ARG A 222 -14.34 12.32 21.74
CA ARG A 222 -15.65 12.87 22.07
C ARG A 222 -15.54 14.27 22.67
N SER A 223 -14.68 14.48 23.66
CA SER A 223 -14.49 15.78 24.34
C SER A 223 -13.99 16.86 23.37
N LEU A 224 -13.05 16.50 22.46
CA LEU A 224 -12.56 17.41 21.44
C LEU A 224 -13.68 17.84 20.49
N TYR A 225 -14.45 16.87 19.94
CA TYR A 225 -15.53 17.20 19.00
C TYR A 225 -16.71 17.89 19.68
N GLU A 226 -16.98 17.67 20.97
CA GLU A 226 -17.94 18.46 21.75
C GLU A 226 -17.51 19.94 21.75
N GLN A 227 -16.24 20.26 22.03
CA GLN A 227 -15.74 21.63 22.05
C GLN A 227 -15.82 22.29 20.66
N LEU A 228 -15.36 21.60 19.59
CA LEU A 228 -15.38 22.14 18.24
C LEU A 228 -16.79 22.32 17.69
N SER A 229 -17.69 21.41 18.00
CA SER A 229 -19.08 21.46 17.49
C SER A 229 -19.94 22.52 18.14
N LEU A 230 -19.57 23.01 19.32
CA LEU A 230 -20.28 24.09 20.03
C LEU A 230 -19.84 25.50 19.62
N LEU A 231 -18.81 25.65 18.76
CA LEU A 231 -18.38 26.95 18.26
C LEU A 231 -19.50 27.63 17.46
N SER A 232 -19.72 28.93 17.69
CA SER A 232 -20.76 29.70 17.01
C SER A 232 -20.36 30.14 15.58
N ASN A 233 -19.06 30.35 15.32
CA ASN A 233 -18.53 30.76 14.02
C ASN A 233 -17.75 29.58 13.39
N ARG A 234 -18.48 28.67 12.75
CA ARG A 234 -17.92 27.52 12.06
C ARG A 234 -18.81 27.05 10.91
N PRO A 235 -18.27 26.36 9.89
CA PRO A 235 -19.09 25.57 8.97
C PRO A 235 -19.77 24.41 9.69
N ALA A 236 -20.74 23.77 9.07
CA ALA A 236 -21.23 22.47 9.53
C ALA A 236 -20.09 21.43 9.44
N ILE A 237 -19.92 20.61 10.47
CA ILE A 237 -18.85 19.59 10.55
C ILE A 237 -19.41 18.25 10.06
N LEU A 238 -18.81 17.71 9.00
CA LEU A 238 -18.95 16.33 8.57
C LEU A 238 -17.75 15.54 9.09
N LEU A 239 -17.97 14.70 10.10
CA LEU A 239 -16.93 13.78 10.59
C LEU A 239 -16.90 12.55 9.69
N ALA A 240 -15.78 12.31 9.03
CA ALA A 240 -15.64 11.19 8.09
C ALA A 240 -14.72 10.12 8.64
N SER A 241 -15.19 8.88 8.60
CA SER A 241 -14.38 7.70 8.94
C SER A 241 -14.58 6.63 7.90
N TYR A 242 -13.51 5.88 7.60
CA TYR A 242 -13.49 4.91 6.51
C TYR A 242 -12.47 3.80 6.78
N PHE A 243 -12.55 2.70 6.01
CA PHE A 243 -11.79 1.45 6.09
C PHE A 243 -12.29 0.46 7.14
N GLY A 244 -13.42 0.71 7.79
CA GLY A 244 -14.01 -0.18 8.77
C GLY A 244 -15.10 0.46 9.60
N SER A 245 -15.57 -0.27 10.59
CA SER A 245 -16.58 0.22 11.55
C SER A 245 -15.97 1.14 12.59
N LEU A 246 -16.70 2.18 12.98
CA LEU A 246 -16.38 3.03 14.14
C LEU A 246 -16.59 2.30 15.47
N GLY A 247 -17.51 1.30 15.51
CA GLY A 247 -17.81 0.57 16.73
C GLY A 247 -18.25 1.49 17.87
N ASP A 248 -17.61 1.36 19.04
CA ASP A 248 -17.95 2.14 20.25
C ASP A 248 -17.68 3.64 20.11
N ALA A 249 -16.84 4.07 19.18
CA ALA A 249 -16.62 5.48 18.91
C ALA A 249 -17.84 6.15 18.25
N LEU A 250 -18.67 5.41 17.49
CA LEU A 250 -19.82 6.00 16.79
C LEU A 250 -20.87 6.58 17.74
N PRO A 251 -21.41 5.87 18.74
CA PRO A 251 -22.37 6.45 19.68
C PRO A 251 -21.75 7.56 20.52
N ALA A 252 -20.48 7.46 20.92
CA ALA A 252 -19.80 8.50 21.67
C ALA A 252 -19.72 9.81 20.89
N LEU A 253 -19.27 9.77 19.63
CA LEU A 253 -19.19 10.96 18.77
C LEU A 253 -20.57 11.47 18.32
N ALA A 254 -21.54 10.58 18.10
CA ALA A 254 -22.90 10.96 17.75
C ALA A 254 -23.61 11.76 18.85
N SER A 255 -23.22 11.57 20.12
CA SER A 255 -23.74 12.34 21.26
C SER A 255 -23.31 13.82 21.26
N THR A 256 -22.26 14.18 20.52
CA THR A 256 -21.77 15.58 20.39
C THR A 256 -22.65 16.41 19.45
N ALA A 257 -22.41 17.71 19.35
CA ALA A 257 -23.14 18.60 18.44
C ALA A 257 -22.59 18.61 16.99
N VAL A 258 -21.82 17.64 16.58
CA VAL A 258 -21.37 17.44 15.18
C VAL A 258 -22.57 17.31 14.25
N ASP A 259 -22.53 17.94 13.07
CA ASP A 259 -23.68 18.08 12.17
C ASP A 259 -23.94 16.88 11.26
N GLY A 260 -22.90 16.07 10.96
CA GLY A 260 -23.02 14.89 10.11
C GLY A 260 -21.86 13.91 10.25
N PHE A 261 -22.10 12.69 9.77
CA PHE A 261 -21.15 11.58 9.75
C PHE A 261 -21.10 10.96 8.36
N ALA A 262 -19.90 10.78 7.83
CA ALA A 262 -19.65 9.94 6.67
C ALA A 262 -19.14 8.57 7.16
N ILE A 263 -19.86 7.51 6.82
CA ILE A 263 -19.68 6.17 7.36
C ILE A 263 -19.45 5.20 6.20
N ASP A 264 -18.41 4.39 6.30
CA ASP A 264 -18.11 3.30 5.36
C ASP A 264 -19.09 2.14 5.57
N LEU A 265 -19.93 1.86 4.58
CA LEU A 265 -20.90 0.76 4.59
C LEU A 265 -20.48 -0.39 3.66
N VAL A 266 -19.25 -0.36 3.17
CA VAL A 266 -18.63 -1.44 2.38
C VAL A 266 -17.70 -2.28 3.27
N ALA A 267 -16.75 -1.63 3.95
CA ALA A 267 -15.83 -2.30 4.87
C ALA A 267 -16.35 -2.29 6.32
N GLY A 268 -17.22 -1.33 6.69
CA GLY A 268 -17.80 -1.20 8.01
C GLY A 268 -19.20 -1.84 8.11
N HIS A 269 -19.56 -2.27 9.32
CA HIS A 269 -20.83 -2.91 9.65
C HIS A 269 -21.52 -2.21 10.82
N ASP A 270 -21.37 -0.88 10.95
CA ASP A 270 -21.98 -0.09 12.01
C ASP A 270 -23.51 -0.14 11.95
N SER A 271 -24.14 -0.39 13.08
CA SER A 271 -25.61 -0.43 13.21
C SER A 271 -26.18 0.98 13.33
N ILE A 272 -26.16 1.77 12.24
CA ILE A 272 -26.57 3.18 12.21
C ILE A 272 -27.95 3.40 12.84
N GLY A 273 -28.94 2.55 12.51
CA GLY A 273 -30.31 2.66 13.03
C GLY A 273 -30.45 2.45 14.53
N SER A 274 -29.45 1.89 15.21
CA SER A 274 -29.47 1.71 16.66
C SER A 274 -28.91 2.92 17.43
N VAL A 275 -28.22 3.85 16.75
CA VAL A 275 -27.62 5.05 17.35
C VAL A 275 -28.61 6.22 17.23
N THR A 276 -29.41 6.42 18.27
CA THR A 276 -30.53 7.41 18.28
C THR A 276 -30.08 8.84 17.98
N ASP A 277 -28.86 9.21 18.39
CA ASP A 277 -28.32 10.55 18.19
C ASP A 277 -28.00 10.86 16.73
N LEU A 278 -27.86 9.84 15.87
CA LEU A 278 -27.71 10.02 14.42
C LEU A 278 -29.01 10.45 13.72
N ALA A 279 -30.17 10.22 14.31
CA ALA A 279 -31.48 10.46 13.68
C ALA A 279 -31.61 11.89 13.13
N ARG A 280 -31.05 12.90 13.82
CA ARG A 280 -31.14 14.33 13.44
C ARG A 280 -29.92 14.84 12.67
N LYS A 281 -28.91 14.01 12.45
CA LYS A 281 -27.67 14.37 11.78
C LYS A 281 -27.74 14.04 10.29
N LEU A 282 -26.83 14.63 9.51
CA LEU A 282 -26.62 14.17 8.15
C LEU A 282 -25.82 12.87 8.18
N VAL A 283 -26.37 11.79 7.62
CA VAL A 283 -25.61 10.57 7.38
C VAL A 283 -25.20 10.53 5.90
N VAL A 284 -23.92 10.51 5.65
CA VAL A 284 -23.32 10.32 4.32
C VAL A 284 -22.96 8.85 4.21
N ALA A 285 -23.79 8.09 3.50
CA ALA A 285 -23.70 6.64 3.40
C ALA A 285 -22.70 6.24 2.30
N GLY A 286 -21.58 5.70 2.70
CA GLY A 286 -20.51 5.20 1.82
C GLY A 286 -20.82 3.82 1.26
N VAL A 287 -21.77 3.73 0.33
CA VAL A 287 -22.25 2.46 -0.27
C VAL A 287 -21.57 2.09 -1.59
N VAL A 288 -20.78 3.01 -2.16
CA VAL A 288 -19.99 2.75 -3.38
C VAL A 288 -18.54 2.54 -2.97
N ASP A 289 -17.99 1.36 -3.27
CA ASP A 289 -16.62 0.99 -2.87
C ASP A 289 -15.57 1.93 -3.46
N GLY A 290 -14.85 2.67 -2.61
CA GLY A 290 -13.78 3.60 -2.98
C GLY A 290 -12.40 2.94 -3.10
N ARG A 291 -12.22 1.69 -2.65
CA ARG A 291 -10.93 0.96 -2.65
C ARG A 291 -10.77 -0.03 -3.78
N ASN A 292 -11.87 -0.66 -4.22
CA ASN A 292 -11.85 -1.65 -5.28
C ASN A 292 -12.53 -1.10 -6.54
N ILE A 293 -12.35 -1.79 -7.65
CA ILE A 293 -12.67 -1.30 -8.99
C ILE A 293 -13.89 -1.99 -9.61
N TRP A 294 -14.59 -2.80 -8.86
CA TRP A 294 -15.78 -3.48 -9.38
C TRP A 294 -16.96 -2.50 -9.46
N ARG A 295 -17.78 -2.72 -10.49
CA ARG A 295 -19.05 -1.99 -10.64
C ARG A 295 -19.96 -2.31 -9.46
N THR A 296 -20.54 -1.28 -8.87
CA THR A 296 -21.47 -1.40 -7.73
C THR A 296 -22.75 -2.14 -8.14
N ASP A 297 -23.20 -3.07 -7.30
CA ASP A 297 -24.56 -3.59 -7.36
C ASP A 297 -25.51 -2.49 -6.87
N LEU A 298 -26.09 -1.74 -7.83
CA LEU A 298 -26.94 -0.58 -7.53
C LEU A 298 -28.22 -0.98 -6.81
N ASP A 299 -28.77 -2.17 -7.06
CA ASP A 299 -29.98 -2.65 -6.38
C ASP A 299 -29.67 -2.93 -4.90
N SER A 300 -28.55 -3.58 -4.59
CA SER A 300 -28.09 -3.83 -3.22
C SER A 300 -27.77 -2.53 -2.50
N ALA A 301 -27.02 -1.63 -3.13
CA ALA A 301 -26.69 -0.32 -2.56
C ALA A 301 -27.96 0.52 -2.27
N LEU A 302 -28.92 0.55 -3.19
CA LEU A 302 -30.20 1.25 -2.98
C LEU A 302 -31.01 0.61 -1.86
N SER A 303 -30.99 -0.72 -1.71
CA SER A 303 -31.64 -1.41 -0.60
C SER A 303 -31.03 -1.02 0.75
N THR A 304 -29.69 -0.93 0.84
CA THR A 304 -28.99 -0.47 2.04
C THR A 304 -29.40 0.97 2.39
N LEU A 305 -29.40 1.86 1.39
CA LEU A 305 -29.85 3.24 1.57
C LEU A 305 -31.33 3.31 2.00
N GLY A 306 -32.19 2.47 1.41
CA GLY A 306 -33.61 2.36 1.77
C GLY A 306 -33.84 1.92 3.21
N GLY A 307 -32.95 1.06 3.74
CA GLY A 307 -32.98 0.66 5.15
C GLY A 307 -32.64 1.78 6.14
N LEU A 308 -31.94 2.81 5.68
CA LEU A 308 -31.61 4.00 6.48
C LEU A 308 -32.72 5.07 6.46
N LEU A 309 -33.58 5.07 5.42
CA LEU A 309 -34.71 5.97 5.34
C LEU A 309 -35.68 5.73 6.51
N GLY A 310 -36.01 6.78 7.25
CA GLY A 310 -36.82 6.70 8.45
C GLY A 310 -36.01 6.50 9.75
N SER A 311 -34.77 6.06 9.68
CA SER A 311 -33.86 6.04 10.82
C SER A 311 -33.08 7.36 10.95
N VAL A 312 -32.83 8.04 9.83
CA VAL A 312 -32.13 9.34 9.77
C VAL A 312 -32.97 10.35 8.97
N GLU A 313 -32.96 11.61 9.42
CA GLU A 313 -33.73 12.68 8.76
C GLU A 313 -33.07 13.18 7.46
N ARG A 314 -31.74 13.06 7.37
CA ARG A 314 -30.94 13.55 6.24
C ARG A 314 -29.94 12.48 5.80
N LEU A 315 -30.06 12.05 4.56
CA LEU A 315 -29.23 11.01 3.96
C LEU A 315 -28.58 11.54 2.68
N ALA A 316 -27.28 11.30 2.54
CA ALA A 316 -26.55 11.53 1.30
C ALA A 316 -25.81 10.24 0.89
N VAL A 317 -25.56 10.10 -0.41
CA VAL A 317 -24.83 8.98 -0.99
C VAL A 317 -23.38 9.35 -1.21
N SER A 318 -22.46 8.45 -0.92
CA SER A 318 -21.03 8.64 -1.14
C SER A 318 -20.30 7.34 -1.51
N THR A 319 -19.03 7.52 -1.87
CA THR A 319 -18.04 6.43 -1.83
C THR A 319 -17.67 6.09 -0.39
N SER A 320 -17.29 4.84 -0.14
CA SER A 320 -16.93 4.33 1.18
C SER A 320 -15.66 4.99 1.76
N CYS A 321 -14.74 5.40 0.88
CA CYS A 321 -13.55 6.18 1.20
C CYS A 321 -13.17 7.06 0.01
N SER A 322 -12.02 7.75 0.10
CA SER A 322 -11.47 8.53 -1.02
C SER A 322 -11.19 7.66 -2.24
N LEU A 323 -11.53 8.15 -3.44
CA LEU A 323 -11.20 7.54 -4.73
C LEU A 323 -9.68 7.63 -5.09
N LEU A 324 -8.85 8.11 -4.16
CA LEU A 324 -7.39 8.10 -4.29
C LEU A 324 -6.83 6.70 -4.58
N HIS A 325 -7.54 5.67 -4.12
CA HIS A 325 -7.11 4.26 -4.17
C HIS A 325 -7.46 3.55 -5.47
N VAL A 326 -8.21 4.17 -6.36
CA VAL A 326 -8.63 3.59 -7.64
C VAL A 326 -8.13 4.41 -8.83
N PRO A 327 -7.98 3.80 -10.03
CA PRO A 327 -7.56 4.52 -11.23
C PRO A 327 -8.58 5.59 -11.64
N TYR A 328 -8.12 6.54 -12.46
CA TYR A 328 -8.89 7.73 -12.82
C TYR A 328 -10.19 7.43 -13.59
N SER A 329 -10.12 6.71 -14.71
CA SER A 329 -11.28 6.37 -15.55
C SER A 329 -11.00 5.21 -16.49
N LEU A 330 -12.00 4.37 -16.75
CA LEU A 330 -11.99 3.32 -17.77
C LEU A 330 -11.80 3.86 -19.20
N SER A 331 -12.11 5.13 -19.45
CA SER A 331 -11.87 5.76 -20.76
C SER A 331 -10.40 5.73 -21.16
N GLN A 332 -9.49 5.60 -20.19
CA GLN A 332 -8.04 5.54 -20.41
C GLN A 332 -7.52 4.13 -20.77
N GLU A 333 -8.41 3.12 -20.85
CA GLU A 333 -8.07 1.71 -21.10
C GLU A 333 -8.64 1.26 -22.46
N PRO A 334 -8.03 1.63 -23.60
CA PRO A 334 -8.60 1.33 -24.93
C PRO A 334 -8.65 -0.17 -25.23
N ASP A 335 -7.68 -0.93 -24.75
CA ASP A 335 -7.48 -2.36 -25.08
C ASP A 335 -8.18 -3.30 -24.11
N LEU A 336 -8.95 -2.77 -23.15
CA LEU A 336 -9.67 -3.58 -22.17
C LEU A 336 -10.79 -4.38 -22.84
N ASP A 337 -10.82 -5.67 -22.57
CA ASP A 337 -11.89 -6.59 -23.02
C ASP A 337 -13.28 -6.02 -22.71
N LYS A 338 -14.21 -6.11 -23.64
CA LYS A 338 -15.54 -5.49 -23.50
C LYS A 338 -16.35 -6.02 -22.33
N ALA A 339 -16.25 -7.34 -22.07
CA ALA A 339 -16.95 -7.94 -20.95
C ALA A 339 -16.32 -7.45 -19.63
N LEU A 340 -15.00 -7.56 -19.51
CA LEU A 340 -14.28 -7.08 -18.34
C LEU A 340 -14.54 -5.58 -18.08
N ARG A 341 -14.49 -4.74 -19.15
CA ARG A 341 -14.83 -3.30 -19.04
C ARG A 341 -16.22 -3.08 -18.43
N SER A 342 -17.20 -3.91 -18.76
CA SER A 342 -18.57 -3.75 -18.23
C SER A 342 -18.69 -4.07 -16.75
N TRP A 343 -17.76 -4.88 -16.18
CA TRP A 343 -17.75 -5.27 -14.77
C TRP A 343 -17.04 -4.27 -13.88
N LEU A 344 -16.30 -3.32 -14.46
CA LEU A 344 -15.42 -2.40 -13.75
C LEU A 344 -16.02 -1.01 -13.62
N ALA A 345 -15.61 -0.31 -12.56
CA ALA A 345 -15.85 1.11 -12.31
C ALA A 345 -14.59 1.71 -11.67
N PHE A 346 -13.91 2.62 -12.38
CA PHE A 346 -12.81 3.43 -11.85
C PHE A 346 -13.37 4.72 -11.23
N GLY A 347 -12.54 5.66 -10.84
CA GLY A 347 -12.98 6.86 -10.12
C GLY A 347 -14.13 7.60 -10.79
N ALA A 348 -14.02 7.91 -12.09
CA ALA A 348 -15.07 8.62 -12.82
C ALA A 348 -16.38 7.81 -12.93
N GLU A 349 -16.27 6.49 -13.09
CA GLU A 349 -17.45 5.61 -13.16
C GLU A 349 -18.14 5.52 -11.79
N LYS A 350 -17.37 5.45 -10.67
CA LYS A 350 -17.92 5.41 -9.31
C LYS A 350 -18.62 6.71 -8.92
N VAL A 351 -18.11 7.86 -9.37
CA VAL A 351 -18.81 9.14 -9.20
C VAL A 351 -20.20 9.10 -9.87
N ARG A 352 -20.31 8.53 -11.07
CA ARG A 352 -21.60 8.34 -11.74
C ARG A 352 -22.53 7.39 -10.99
N GLU A 353 -22.00 6.31 -10.39
CA GLU A 353 -22.78 5.39 -9.55
C GLU A 353 -23.36 6.10 -8.31
N VAL A 354 -22.57 6.96 -7.65
CA VAL A 354 -23.01 7.81 -6.54
C VAL A 354 -24.14 8.75 -7.00
N ALA A 355 -23.96 9.46 -8.10
CA ALA A 355 -24.98 10.38 -8.64
C ALA A 355 -26.27 9.64 -9.06
N THR A 356 -26.14 8.45 -9.65
CA THR A 356 -27.28 7.57 -10.00
C THR A 356 -28.08 7.16 -8.76
N LEU A 357 -27.41 6.71 -7.70
CA LEU A 357 -28.06 6.31 -6.45
C LEU A 357 -28.74 7.50 -5.76
N ALA A 358 -28.10 8.68 -5.74
CA ALA A 358 -28.69 9.90 -5.20
C ALA A 358 -29.92 10.34 -5.99
N THR A 359 -29.90 10.22 -7.32
CA THR A 359 -31.06 10.48 -8.19
C THR A 359 -32.18 9.48 -7.91
N ALA A 360 -31.85 8.19 -7.77
CA ALA A 360 -32.83 7.17 -7.41
C ALA A 360 -33.55 7.45 -6.08
N LEU A 361 -32.80 7.95 -5.08
CA LEU A 361 -33.38 8.33 -3.76
C LEU A 361 -34.27 9.56 -3.82
N THR A 362 -33.91 10.55 -4.63
CA THR A 362 -34.61 11.86 -4.64
C THR A 362 -35.74 11.96 -5.67
N GLN A 363 -35.59 11.26 -6.80
CA GLN A 363 -36.53 11.32 -7.93
C GLN A 363 -37.22 9.98 -8.23
N GLY A 364 -36.86 8.94 -7.49
CA GLY A 364 -37.34 7.58 -7.70
C GLY A 364 -36.46 6.78 -8.68
N ARG A 365 -36.36 5.48 -8.43
CA ARG A 365 -35.53 4.54 -9.21
C ARG A 365 -35.87 4.55 -10.72
N GLU A 366 -37.12 4.75 -11.05
CA GLU A 366 -37.61 4.77 -12.44
C GLU A 366 -36.91 5.83 -13.31
N SER A 367 -36.43 6.93 -12.69
CA SER A 367 -35.70 7.99 -13.40
C SER A 367 -34.32 7.61 -13.90
N VAL A 368 -33.75 6.51 -13.39
CA VAL A 368 -32.39 5.97 -13.67
C VAL A 368 -32.41 4.46 -13.94
N GLU A 369 -33.54 3.93 -14.42
CA GLU A 369 -33.71 2.48 -14.65
C GLU A 369 -32.73 1.92 -15.69
N ASP A 370 -32.28 2.71 -16.65
CA ASP A 370 -31.30 2.26 -17.65
C ASP A 370 -29.95 1.97 -16.99
N GLU A 371 -29.47 2.78 -16.05
CA GLU A 371 -28.25 2.59 -15.30
C GLU A 371 -28.32 1.34 -14.42
N PHE A 372 -29.44 1.13 -13.75
CA PHE A 372 -29.72 -0.09 -12.99
C PHE A 372 -29.76 -1.33 -13.90
N GLY A 373 -30.38 -1.21 -15.07
CA GLY A 373 -30.40 -2.27 -16.08
C GLY A 373 -29.00 -2.66 -16.56
N LEU A 374 -28.15 -1.68 -16.82
CA LEU A 374 -26.74 -1.91 -17.20
C LEU A 374 -25.93 -2.56 -16.07
N ALA A 375 -26.15 -2.16 -14.80
CA ALA A 375 -25.47 -2.75 -13.65
C ALA A 375 -25.86 -4.22 -13.47
N ARG A 376 -27.18 -4.53 -13.55
CA ARG A 376 -27.67 -5.93 -13.48
C ARG A 376 -27.14 -6.80 -14.62
N ALA A 377 -27.10 -6.27 -15.85
CA ALA A 377 -26.55 -6.99 -16.99
C ALA A 377 -25.06 -7.29 -16.79
N ALA A 378 -24.29 -6.34 -16.29
CA ALA A 378 -22.88 -6.53 -15.97
C ALA A 378 -22.67 -7.59 -14.88
N ALA A 379 -23.43 -7.54 -13.80
CA ALA A 379 -23.37 -8.53 -12.72
C ALA A 379 -23.75 -9.95 -13.21
N SER A 380 -24.78 -10.08 -14.08
CA SER A 380 -25.17 -11.36 -14.66
C SER A 380 -24.07 -11.90 -15.58
N THR A 381 -23.57 -11.09 -16.52
CA THR A 381 -22.52 -11.53 -17.45
C THR A 381 -21.23 -11.91 -16.72
N ARG A 382 -20.89 -11.22 -15.62
CA ARG A 382 -19.74 -11.56 -14.78
C ARG A 382 -19.94 -12.94 -14.12
N ARG A 383 -21.09 -13.16 -13.47
CA ARG A 383 -21.40 -14.43 -12.78
C ARG A 383 -21.37 -15.64 -13.71
N ASP A 384 -21.83 -15.46 -14.95
CA ASP A 384 -21.95 -16.51 -15.94
C ASP A 384 -20.65 -16.74 -16.74
N ASP A 385 -19.62 -15.93 -16.54
CA ASP A 385 -18.34 -16.04 -17.25
C ASP A 385 -17.53 -17.24 -16.75
N LYS A 386 -17.15 -18.11 -17.68
CA LYS A 386 -16.39 -19.34 -17.38
C LYS A 386 -15.00 -19.07 -16.81
N ARG A 387 -14.44 -17.88 -17.01
CA ARG A 387 -13.14 -17.49 -16.47
C ARG A 387 -13.18 -17.31 -14.95
N LEU A 388 -14.38 -17.06 -14.38
CA LEU A 388 -14.56 -16.93 -12.92
C LEU A 388 -14.73 -18.30 -12.24
N ASN A 389 -15.11 -19.33 -12.99
CA ASN A 389 -15.44 -20.65 -12.47
C ASN A 389 -14.79 -21.75 -13.35
N ASP A 390 -13.45 -21.85 -13.34
CA ASP A 390 -12.74 -22.93 -14.03
C ASP A 390 -12.76 -24.19 -13.17
N ALA A 391 -13.51 -25.19 -13.63
CA ALA A 391 -13.66 -26.47 -12.92
C ALA A 391 -12.31 -27.19 -12.68
N ARG A 392 -11.31 -26.98 -13.55
CA ARG A 392 -9.97 -27.57 -13.40
C ARG A 392 -9.25 -26.93 -12.20
N VAL A 393 -9.30 -25.60 -12.09
CA VAL A 393 -8.68 -24.86 -10.98
C VAL A 393 -9.35 -25.23 -9.66
N ARG A 394 -10.68 -25.21 -9.63
CA ARG A 394 -11.46 -25.50 -8.41
C ARG A 394 -11.32 -26.95 -7.95
N GLY A 395 -11.38 -27.91 -8.87
CA GLY A 395 -11.17 -29.33 -8.55
C GLY A 395 -9.75 -29.61 -8.06
N ARG A 396 -8.76 -28.92 -8.62
CA ARG A 396 -7.38 -29.00 -8.15
C ARG A 396 -7.21 -28.42 -6.75
N LEU A 397 -7.81 -27.26 -6.48
CA LEU A 397 -7.79 -26.63 -5.17
C LEU A 397 -8.41 -27.55 -4.10
N GLU A 398 -9.58 -28.12 -4.36
CA GLU A 398 -10.26 -29.06 -3.47
C GLU A 398 -9.37 -30.29 -3.16
N ALA A 399 -8.72 -30.83 -4.18
CA ALA A 399 -7.85 -32.00 -4.02
C ALA A 399 -6.61 -31.69 -3.14
N VAL A 400 -6.04 -30.48 -3.23
CA VAL A 400 -4.83 -30.09 -2.52
C VAL A 400 -5.12 -29.64 -1.10
N LEU A 401 -6.21 -28.92 -0.86
CA LEU A 401 -6.60 -28.51 0.51
C LEU A 401 -6.83 -29.68 1.45
N ASN A 402 -7.13 -30.86 0.90
CA ASN A 402 -7.25 -32.11 1.65
C ASN A 402 -5.91 -32.87 1.82
N SER A 403 -4.79 -32.33 1.31
CA SER A 403 -3.44 -32.91 1.43
C SER A 403 -2.59 -32.17 2.46
N ALA A 404 -1.58 -32.86 3.00
CA ALA A 404 -0.63 -32.23 3.91
C ALA A 404 0.27 -31.24 3.14
N THR A 405 0.36 -30.00 3.63
CA THR A 405 1.26 -28.96 3.13
C THR A 405 2.52 -28.80 3.99
N ASN A 406 2.72 -29.70 4.97
CA ASN A 406 3.87 -29.67 5.84
C ASN A 406 5.09 -30.29 5.13
N ARG A 407 6.22 -29.65 5.23
CA ARG A 407 7.54 -30.19 4.88
C ARG A 407 8.10 -30.99 6.08
N ALA A 408 9.19 -31.70 5.88
CA ALA A 408 9.88 -32.38 6.97
C ALA A 408 10.36 -31.40 8.06
N PRO A 409 10.67 -31.88 9.30
CA PRO A 409 11.21 -31.00 10.35
C PRO A 409 12.44 -30.21 9.89
N ALA A 410 12.57 -28.97 10.33
CA ALA A 410 13.62 -28.03 9.93
C ALA A 410 15.04 -28.60 10.03
N ALA A 411 15.31 -29.39 11.09
CA ALA A 411 16.63 -30.00 11.28
C ALA A 411 16.99 -31.04 10.18
N GLU A 412 16.00 -31.81 9.70
CA GLU A 412 16.18 -32.78 8.61
C GLU A 412 16.41 -32.05 7.28
N ARG A 413 15.62 -31.01 6.99
CA ARG A 413 15.77 -30.18 5.79
C ARG A 413 17.14 -29.50 5.76
N ARG A 414 17.57 -28.90 6.88
CA ARG A 414 18.85 -28.24 7.01
C ARG A 414 20.02 -29.19 6.69
N LYS A 415 19.93 -30.43 7.16
CA LYS A 415 20.94 -31.44 6.84
C LYS A 415 20.98 -31.77 5.35
N ALA A 416 19.82 -32.02 4.73
CA ALA A 416 19.74 -32.33 3.29
C ALA A 416 20.22 -31.15 2.42
N GLN A 417 19.90 -29.93 2.82
CA GLN A 417 20.34 -28.70 2.15
C GLN A 417 21.84 -28.45 2.30
N ALA A 418 22.43 -28.71 3.46
CA ALA A 418 23.87 -28.58 3.67
C ALA A 418 24.67 -29.57 2.81
N GLU A 419 24.15 -30.79 2.61
CA GLU A 419 24.76 -31.77 1.71
C GLU A 419 24.71 -31.33 0.23
N LEU A 420 23.62 -30.69 -0.19
CA LEU A 420 23.44 -30.22 -1.56
C LEU A 420 24.24 -28.93 -1.85
N LEU A 421 24.15 -27.94 -0.97
CA LEU A 421 24.61 -26.58 -1.23
C LEU A 421 26.09 -26.36 -0.82
N SER A 422 26.58 -27.07 0.19
CA SER A 422 27.97 -27.00 0.70
C SER A 422 28.45 -25.57 0.97
N LEU A 423 27.58 -24.70 1.55
CA LEU A 423 27.86 -23.30 1.82
C LEU A 423 28.80 -23.10 3.02
N PRO A 424 29.63 -22.03 3.05
CA PRO A 424 30.41 -21.68 4.22
C PRO A 424 29.51 -21.15 5.35
N PRO A 425 30.02 -21.05 6.60
CA PRO A 425 29.35 -20.29 7.65
C PRO A 425 29.09 -18.86 7.22
N LEU A 426 27.99 -18.23 7.71
CA LEU A 426 27.61 -16.85 7.34
C LEU A 426 27.53 -16.65 5.82
N PRO A 427 26.73 -17.44 5.06
CA PRO A 427 26.70 -17.34 3.61
C PRO A 427 26.24 -15.95 3.16
N THR A 428 26.98 -15.37 2.21
CA THR A 428 26.69 -14.03 1.67
C THR A 428 25.78 -14.11 0.46
N THR A 429 24.74 -13.26 0.41
CA THR A 429 23.80 -13.18 -0.70
C THR A 429 23.18 -11.78 -0.81
N THR A 430 22.34 -11.56 -1.83
CA THR A 430 21.45 -10.38 -1.92
C THR A 430 20.00 -10.83 -1.94
N ILE A 431 19.05 -9.89 -1.80
CA ILE A 431 17.61 -10.23 -1.75
C ILE A 431 17.13 -10.69 -3.13
N GLY A 432 17.40 -9.94 -4.21
CA GLY A 432 16.96 -10.33 -5.55
C GLY A 432 17.25 -9.30 -6.63
N SER A 433 16.64 -8.15 -6.56
CA SER A 433 16.72 -7.12 -7.60
C SER A 433 18.04 -6.33 -7.55
N TYR A 434 18.56 -6.01 -8.74
CA TYR A 434 19.69 -5.10 -8.95
C TYR A 434 19.23 -3.78 -9.59
N PRO A 435 20.11 -2.75 -9.67
CA PRO A 435 19.76 -1.44 -10.22
C PRO A 435 19.15 -1.53 -11.63
N GLN A 436 18.03 -0.86 -11.82
CA GLN A 436 17.37 -0.75 -13.14
C GLN A 436 18.11 0.26 -14.01
N THR A 437 19.03 -0.23 -14.83
CA THR A 437 19.87 0.59 -15.70
C THR A 437 19.05 1.37 -16.75
N SER A 438 19.66 2.39 -17.36
CA SER A 438 19.04 3.07 -18.50
C SER A 438 18.82 2.13 -19.69
N LYS A 439 19.72 1.16 -19.91
CA LYS A 439 19.61 0.14 -20.95
C LYS A 439 18.35 -0.69 -20.82
N ILE A 440 18.05 -1.17 -19.60
CA ILE A 440 16.82 -1.94 -19.29
C ILE A 440 15.57 -1.10 -19.60
N ARG A 441 15.55 0.16 -19.13
CA ARG A 441 14.39 1.04 -19.37
C ARG A 441 14.18 1.35 -20.85
N VAL A 442 15.25 1.59 -21.60
CA VAL A 442 15.20 1.81 -23.05
C VAL A 442 14.73 0.56 -23.78
N ALA A 443 15.27 -0.62 -23.47
CA ALA A 443 14.85 -1.89 -24.08
C ALA A 443 13.36 -2.17 -23.85
N ARG A 444 12.88 -1.97 -22.62
CA ARG A 444 11.45 -2.15 -22.27
C ARG A 444 10.54 -1.15 -23.02
N ALA A 445 10.99 0.09 -23.18
CA ALA A 445 10.25 1.10 -23.94
C ALA A 445 10.22 0.77 -25.45
N ALA A 446 11.34 0.30 -26.01
CA ALA A 446 11.47 -0.10 -27.40
C ALA A 446 10.55 -1.30 -27.73
N LEU A 447 10.50 -2.31 -26.85
CA LEU A 447 9.58 -3.45 -27.00
C LEU A 447 8.11 -2.99 -27.05
N ARG A 448 7.69 -2.13 -26.11
CA ARG A 448 6.31 -1.60 -26.08
C ARG A 448 5.93 -0.83 -27.34
N LYS A 449 6.91 -0.16 -27.97
CA LYS A 449 6.69 0.60 -29.22
C LYS A 449 6.79 -0.26 -30.47
N GLY A 450 7.15 -1.55 -30.32
CA GLY A 450 7.42 -2.43 -31.46
C GLY A 450 8.71 -2.08 -32.23
N GLU A 451 9.63 -1.32 -31.63
CA GLU A 451 10.94 -0.96 -32.21
C GLU A 451 11.92 -2.13 -32.17
N ILE A 452 11.73 -3.07 -31.22
CA ILE A 452 12.43 -4.36 -31.12
C ILE A 452 11.41 -5.48 -30.91
N ASP A 453 11.75 -6.69 -31.31
CA ASP A 453 10.95 -7.88 -31.04
C ASP A 453 11.26 -8.54 -29.69
N GLY A 454 10.49 -9.58 -29.33
CA GLY A 454 10.68 -10.29 -28.07
C GLY A 454 12.04 -11.01 -27.97
N GLY A 455 12.57 -11.51 -29.08
CA GLY A 455 13.88 -12.19 -29.11
C GLY A 455 15.01 -11.23 -28.77
N GLU A 456 15.01 -10.05 -29.40
CA GLU A 456 15.98 -9.00 -29.11
C GLU A 456 15.87 -8.50 -27.67
N TYR A 457 14.63 -8.34 -27.15
CA TYR A 457 14.42 -7.97 -25.74
C TYR A 457 14.99 -9.02 -24.78
N ILE A 458 14.72 -10.31 -25.02
CA ILE A 458 15.29 -11.42 -24.23
C ILE A 458 16.81 -11.39 -24.25
N SER A 459 17.40 -11.19 -25.43
CA SER A 459 18.87 -11.10 -25.58
C SER A 459 19.46 -9.96 -24.73
N ARG A 460 18.83 -8.79 -24.73
CA ARG A 460 19.26 -7.64 -23.90
C ARG A 460 19.11 -7.91 -22.41
N MET A 461 18.03 -8.54 -21.95
CA MET A 461 17.86 -8.89 -20.55
C MET A 461 18.87 -9.96 -20.10
N ARG A 462 19.18 -10.95 -20.96
CA ARG A 462 20.24 -11.94 -20.69
C ARG A 462 21.62 -11.30 -20.56
N ALA A 463 21.92 -10.27 -21.34
CA ALA A 463 23.17 -9.51 -21.19
C ALA A 463 23.26 -8.82 -19.82
N GLU A 464 22.17 -8.18 -19.35
CA GLU A 464 22.12 -7.56 -18.01
C GLU A 464 22.25 -8.63 -16.90
N ILE A 465 21.62 -9.80 -17.06
CA ILE A 465 21.80 -10.94 -16.13
C ILE A 465 23.27 -11.37 -16.08
N ALA A 466 23.94 -11.48 -17.24
CA ALA A 466 25.35 -11.86 -17.30
C ALA A 466 26.24 -10.84 -16.60
N ASP A 467 25.98 -9.53 -16.78
CA ASP A 467 26.70 -8.47 -16.08
C ASP A 467 26.52 -8.55 -14.56
N VAL A 468 25.29 -8.84 -14.08
CA VAL A 468 24.99 -8.98 -12.66
C VAL A 468 25.64 -10.22 -12.05
N VAL A 469 25.59 -11.37 -12.72
CA VAL A 469 26.27 -12.60 -12.26
C VAL A 469 27.79 -12.39 -12.20
N ALA A 470 28.40 -11.80 -13.24
CA ALA A 470 29.80 -11.50 -13.27
C ALA A 470 30.23 -10.53 -12.14
N LEU A 471 29.42 -9.54 -11.81
CA LEU A 471 29.68 -8.66 -10.68
C LEU A 471 29.68 -9.43 -9.36
N GLN A 472 28.70 -10.29 -9.11
CA GLN A 472 28.59 -11.08 -7.88
C GLN A 472 29.76 -12.08 -7.75
N GLU A 473 30.16 -12.71 -8.85
CA GLU A 473 31.36 -13.56 -8.90
C GLU A 473 32.64 -12.77 -8.55
N LYS A 474 32.85 -11.62 -9.17
CA LYS A 474 33.97 -10.70 -8.89
C LYS A 474 34.00 -10.29 -7.40
N LEU A 475 32.88 -10.12 -6.78
CA LEU A 475 32.73 -9.74 -5.36
C LEU A 475 32.82 -10.95 -4.42
N HIS A 476 32.85 -12.18 -4.95
CA HIS A 476 32.88 -13.43 -4.18
C HIS A 476 31.66 -13.67 -3.28
N LEU A 477 30.47 -13.25 -3.69
CA LEU A 477 29.22 -13.67 -3.02
C LEU A 477 29.11 -15.21 -3.07
N ASP A 478 28.53 -15.81 -2.02
CA ASP A 478 28.41 -17.27 -1.92
C ASP A 478 27.19 -17.80 -2.67
N VAL A 479 26.06 -17.08 -2.60
CA VAL A 479 24.81 -17.38 -3.29
C VAL A 479 24.39 -16.18 -4.14
N LEU A 480 24.13 -16.43 -5.40
CA LEU A 480 23.89 -15.40 -6.40
C LEU A 480 22.39 -15.24 -6.71
N VAL A 481 22.05 -14.12 -7.34
CA VAL A 481 20.73 -13.86 -7.92
C VAL A 481 20.87 -13.41 -9.37
N HIS A 482 19.81 -13.56 -10.18
CA HIS A 482 19.83 -13.10 -11.58
C HIS A 482 19.65 -11.58 -11.74
N GLY A 483 19.23 -10.86 -10.68
CA GLY A 483 19.11 -9.39 -10.65
C GLY A 483 17.80 -8.81 -11.19
N GLU A 484 16.89 -9.60 -11.72
CA GLU A 484 15.52 -9.24 -12.14
C GLU A 484 15.40 -8.13 -13.21
N PRO A 485 16.26 -8.07 -14.25
CA PRO A 485 16.17 -7.00 -15.24
C PRO A 485 14.87 -7.07 -16.07
N GLU A 486 14.27 -8.24 -16.22
CA GLU A 486 13.03 -8.48 -16.97
C GLU A 486 11.80 -7.92 -16.24
N ARG A 487 11.85 -7.71 -14.91
CA ARG A 487 10.72 -7.32 -14.08
C ARG A 487 10.62 -5.81 -13.94
N ASN A 488 9.53 -5.23 -14.41
CA ASN A 488 9.18 -3.83 -14.14
C ASN A 488 8.68 -3.65 -12.70
N ASP A 489 7.83 -4.58 -12.25
CA ASP A 489 7.23 -4.64 -10.91
C ASP A 489 7.13 -6.11 -10.49
N MET A 490 7.27 -6.39 -9.18
CA MET A 490 7.32 -7.76 -8.68
C MET A 490 5.95 -8.47 -8.69
N VAL A 491 4.84 -7.73 -8.78
CA VAL A 491 3.49 -8.30 -8.87
C VAL A 491 3.00 -8.29 -10.31
N GLN A 492 3.13 -7.16 -11.02
CA GLN A 492 2.69 -7.04 -12.41
C GLN A 492 3.36 -8.09 -13.30
N TYR A 493 4.66 -8.39 -13.10
CA TYR A 493 5.39 -9.40 -13.88
C TYR A 493 4.72 -10.78 -13.82
N PHE A 494 4.32 -11.22 -12.63
CA PHE A 494 3.64 -12.51 -12.46
C PHE A 494 2.22 -12.47 -12.98
N ALA A 495 1.47 -11.43 -12.68
CA ALA A 495 0.09 -11.25 -13.12
C ALA A 495 -0.05 -11.28 -14.66
N GLU A 496 0.93 -10.71 -15.40
CA GLU A 496 0.94 -10.75 -16.88
C GLU A 496 1.14 -12.15 -17.46
N GLN A 497 1.53 -13.14 -16.65
CA GLN A 497 1.81 -14.51 -17.05
C GLN A 497 0.81 -15.53 -16.49
N LEU A 498 -0.05 -15.11 -15.58
CA LEU A 498 -1.10 -15.93 -14.98
C LEU A 498 -2.44 -15.68 -15.69
N GLU A 499 -3.20 -16.75 -15.93
CA GLU A 499 -4.61 -16.63 -16.30
C GLU A 499 -5.41 -16.13 -15.10
N GLY A 500 -6.52 -15.44 -15.34
CA GLY A 500 -7.35 -14.81 -14.31
C GLY A 500 -6.94 -13.37 -13.97
N PHE A 501 -5.82 -12.88 -14.50
CA PHE A 501 -5.33 -11.52 -14.32
C PHE A 501 -5.39 -10.68 -15.61
N PHE A 502 -5.50 -9.38 -15.44
CA PHE A 502 -5.36 -8.38 -16.50
C PHE A 502 -4.49 -7.22 -16.03
N ALA A 503 -3.52 -6.80 -16.86
CA ALA A 503 -2.71 -5.61 -16.59
C ALA A 503 -3.22 -4.42 -17.41
N THR A 504 -3.59 -3.33 -16.72
CA THR A 504 -4.08 -2.10 -17.33
C THR A 504 -2.98 -1.35 -18.10
N ALA A 505 -3.35 -0.47 -19.03
CA ALA A 505 -2.41 0.44 -19.71
C ALA A 505 -2.15 1.70 -18.88
N ASN A 506 -3.20 2.31 -18.32
CA ASN A 506 -3.17 3.58 -17.58
C ASN A 506 -3.84 3.50 -16.20
N GLY A 507 -4.08 2.31 -15.66
CA GLY A 507 -4.68 2.11 -14.35
C GLY A 507 -3.76 2.49 -13.18
N TRP A 508 -3.19 3.70 -13.25
CA TRP A 508 -2.25 4.20 -12.25
C TRP A 508 -2.95 4.65 -10.99
N VAL A 509 -2.42 4.21 -9.85
CA VAL A 509 -2.75 4.74 -8.52
C VAL A 509 -1.48 5.24 -7.84
N GLN A 510 -1.63 6.21 -6.95
CA GLN A 510 -0.53 6.76 -6.18
C GLN A 510 -0.19 5.81 -5.01
N SER A 511 1.09 5.48 -4.86
CA SER A 511 1.59 4.74 -3.72
C SER A 511 2.14 5.69 -2.64
N TYR A 512 2.96 6.66 -3.02
CA TYR A 512 3.41 7.78 -2.20
C TYR A 512 4.10 8.83 -3.07
N GLY A 513 3.98 10.11 -2.73
CA GLY A 513 4.65 11.19 -3.45
C GLY A 513 4.49 11.06 -4.96
N THR A 514 5.61 10.89 -5.70
CA THR A 514 5.59 10.68 -7.14
C THR A 514 5.56 9.20 -7.56
N ARG A 515 5.65 8.27 -6.62
CA ARG A 515 5.57 6.85 -6.93
C ARG A 515 4.13 6.44 -7.22
N CYS A 516 3.93 5.94 -8.44
CA CYS A 516 2.67 5.37 -8.88
C CYS A 516 2.87 3.90 -9.25
N VAL A 517 1.89 3.09 -8.94
CA VAL A 517 1.81 1.66 -9.29
C VAL A 517 0.63 1.41 -10.22
N ARG A 518 0.65 0.32 -10.94
CA ARG A 518 -0.48 -0.18 -11.75
C ARG A 518 -0.86 -1.56 -11.23
N PRO A 519 -1.71 -1.63 -10.21
CA PRO A 519 -2.15 -2.91 -9.70
C PRO A 519 -2.82 -3.71 -10.82
N PRO A 520 -2.43 -4.98 -11.03
CA PRO A 520 -3.17 -5.83 -11.94
C PRO A 520 -4.56 -6.13 -11.38
N ILE A 521 -5.46 -6.53 -12.27
CA ILE A 521 -6.85 -6.87 -11.92
C ILE A 521 -6.97 -8.39 -11.90
N LEU A 522 -7.19 -8.96 -10.73
CA LEU A 522 -7.58 -10.36 -10.57
C LEU A 522 -9.09 -10.48 -10.76
N TYR A 523 -9.51 -10.96 -11.94
CA TYR A 523 -10.91 -11.02 -12.33
C TYR A 523 -11.48 -12.44 -12.42
N GLY A 524 -10.65 -13.48 -12.41
CA GLY A 524 -11.08 -14.85 -12.63
C GLY A 524 -10.30 -15.88 -11.80
N ASP A 525 -10.59 -17.16 -11.99
CA ASP A 525 -9.83 -18.25 -11.38
C ASP A 525 -8.39 -18.27 -11.92
N VAL A 526 -7.42 -18.48 -11.03
CA VAL A 526 -5.98 -18.35 -11.36
C VAL A 526 -5.40 -19.67 -11.81
N SER A 527 -4.73 -19.67 -12.96
CA SER A 527 -3.89 -20.78 -13.40
C SER A 527 -2.57 -20.29 -14.01
N ARG A 528 -1.57 -21.17 -14.01
CA ARG A 528 -0.26 -20.93 -14.62
C ARG A 528 -0.16 -21.74 -15.93
N PRO A 529 -0.31 -21.11 -17.11
CA PRO A 529 -0.28 -21.84 -18.38
C PRO A 529 1.11 -22.33 -18.78
N LYS A 530 2.18 -21.68 -18.29
CA LYS A 530 3.60 -21.97 -18.61
C LYS A 530 4.54 -21.52 -17.50
N PRO A 531 5.80 -22.01 -17.45
CA PRO A 531 6.83 -21.50 -16.57
C PRO A 531 7.03 -20.00 -16.75
N MET A 532 7.25 -19.28 -15.64
CA MET A 532 7.33 -17.83 -15.60
C MET A 532 8.78 -17.32 -15.46
N THR A 533 9.58 -18.01 -14.65
CA THR A 533 10.95 -17.57 -14.27
C THR A 533 12.03 -18.58 -14.60
N VAL A 534 11.67 -19.84 -14.87
CA VAL A 534 12.62 -20.95 -15.06
C VAL A 534 13.68 -20.64 -16.10
N ASP A 535 13.31 -20.08 -17.27
CA ASP A 535 14.26 -19.77 -18.35
C ASP A 535 15.30 -18.68 -17.96
N TRP A 536 14.90 -17.72 -17.11
CA TRP A 536 15.78 -16.67 -16.64
C TRP A 536 16.79 -17.20 -15.62
N ILE A 537 16.28 -18.00 -14.67
CA ILE A 537 17.08 -18.53 -13.58
C ILE A 537 18.04 -19.61 -14.08
N THR A 538 17.61 -20.50 -14.96
CA THR A 538 18.48 -21.51 -15.57
C THR A 538 19.56 -20.87 -16.45
N TYR A 539 19.23 -19.77 -17.14
CA TYR A 539 20.25 -19.01 -17.86
C TYR A 539 21.28 -18.42 -16.88
N ALA A 540 20.85 -17.79 -15.79
CA ALA A 540 21.75 -17.26 -14.78
C ALA A 540 22.62 -18.38 -14.16
N GLN A 541 22.03 -19.53 -13.83
CA GLN A 541 22.76 -20.69 -13.30
C GLN A 541 23.78 -21.25 -14.29
N SER A 542 23.54 -21.14 -15.60
CA SER A 542 24.49 -21.60 -16.63
C SER A 542 25.76 -20.74 -16.71
N LEU A 543 25.80 -19.61 -16.05
CA LEU A 543 26.92 -18.66 -16.05
C LEU A 543 27.89 -18.84 -14.86
N THR A 544 27.52 -19.70 -13.89
CA THR A 544 28.27 -19.86 -12.62
C THR A 544 28.10 -21.27 -12.04
N ASP A 545 29.12 -21.73 -11.32
CA ASP A 545 29.05 -22.97 -10.54
C ASP A 545 28.47 -22.76 -9.14
N LYS A 546 28.29 -21.50 -8.71
CA LYS A 546 27.65 -21.15 -7.41
C LYS A 546 26.14 -21.28 -7.49
N PRO A 547 25.46 -21.54 -6.36
CA PRO A 547 24.01 -21.56 -6.33
C PRO A 547 23.42 -20.21 -6.76
N VAL A 548 22.43 -20.22 -7.66
CA VAL A 548 21.61 -19.05 -8.01
C VAL A 548 20.21 -19.23 -7.43
N LYS A 549 19.71 -18.24 -6.72
CA LYS A 549 18.35 -18.28 -6.17
C LYS A 549 17.29 -18.12 -7.26
N GLY A 550 16.28 -19.00 -7.26
CA GLY A 550 15.02 -18.76 -7.93
C GLY A 550 14.23 -17.70 -7.16
N MET A 551 13.71 -16.67 -7.85
CA MET A 551 13.07 -15.53 -7.22
C MET A 551 11.61 -15.45 -7.60
N LEU A 552 10.70 -15.53 -6.62
CA LEU A 552 9.24 -15.50 -6.81
C LEU A 552 8.60 -14.49 -5.87
N THR A 553 7.41 -14.03 -6.22
CA THR A 553 6.55 -13.27 -5.32
C THR A 553 5.49 -14.20 -4.76
N GLY A 554 5.25 -14.11 -3.47
CA GLY A 554 4.32 -14.97 -2.77
C GLY A 554 2.84 -14.59 -2.98
N PRO A 555 1.91 -15.51 -2.64
CA PRO A 555 0.49 -15.33 -2.92
C PRO A 555 -0.13 -14.13 -2.20
N VAL A 556 0.25 -13.86 -0.95
CA VAL A 556 -0.29 -12.72 -0.19
C VAL A 556 0.10 -11.40 -0.84
N THR A 557 1.37 -11.25 -1.22
CA THR A 557 1.88 -10.03 -1.86
C THR A 557 1.26 -9.82 -3.25
N ILE A 558 1.07 -10.89 -4.03
CA ILE A 558 0.38 -10.78 -5.33
C ILE A 558 -1.03 -10.23 -5.15
N LEU A 559 -1.77 -10.69 -4.15
CA LEU A 559 -3.12 -10.17 -3.87
C LEU A 559 -3.08 -8.76 -3.29
N ALA A 560 -2.20 -8.48 -2.33
CA ALA A 560 -2.10 -7.18 -1.66
C ALA A 560 -1.90 -6.02 -2.64
N TRP A 561 -1.14 -6.25 -3.71
CA TRP A 561 -0.82 -5.23 -4.70
C TRP A 561 -1.59 -5.41 -6.01
N SER A 562 -2.74 -6.07 -5.95
CA SER A 562 -3.71 -6.24 -7.03
C SER A 562 -5.08 -5.69 -6.64
N PHE A 563 -5.90 -5.37 -7.64
CA PHE A 563 -7.34 -5.25 -7.43
C PHE A 563 -7.95 -6.64 -7.47
N VAL A 564 -8.41 -7.11 -6.32
CA VAL A 564 -8.86 -8.49 -6.16
C VAL A 564 -10.35 -8.61 -6.45
N ARG A 565 -10.74 -9.77 -7.01
CA ARG A 565 -12.16 -10.14 -7.19
C ARG A 565 -12.89 -10.20 -5.84
N ASP A 566 -14.15 -9.84 -5.85
CA ASP A 566 -15.02 -9.71 -4.68
C ASP A 566 -16.15 -10.75 -4.63
N ASP A 567 -16.15 -11.71 -5.57
CA ASP A 567 -17.16 -12.75 -5.70
C ASP A 567 -16.82 -14.07 -4.96
N GLN A 568 -15.64 -14.11 -4.31
CA GLN A 568 -15.21 -15.23 -3.46
C GLN A 568 -14.33 -14.71 -2.31
N PRO A 569 -14.15 -15.52 -1.22
CA PRO A 569 -13.24 -15.17 -0.13
C PRO A 569 -11.80 -14.94 -0.60
N LEU A 570 -11.10 -13.99 0.02
CA LEU A 570 -9.72 -13.67 -0.29
C LEU A 570 -8.79 -14.88 -0.12
N ALA A 571 -9.04 -15.71 0.90
CA ALA A 571 -8.32 -16.96 1.14
C ALA A 571 -8.38 -17.94 -0.05
N ASP A 572 -9.53 -18.04 -0.73
CA ASP A 572 -9.67 -18.90 -1.90
C ASP A 572 -8.84 -18.39 -3.07
N SER A 573 -8.83 -17.06 -3.29
CA SER A 573 -7.99 -16.43 -4.29
C SER A 573 -6.50 -16.62 -3.97
N ALA A 574 -6.11 -16.50 -2.70
CA ALA A 574 -4.74 -16.75 -2.23
C ALA A 574 -4.29 -18.18 -2.52
N ASN A 575 -5.15 -19.17 -2.24
CA ASN A 575 -4.85 -20.57 -2.49
C ASN A 575 -4.74 -20.89 -3.98
N GLN A 576 -5.52 -20.24 -4.85
CA GLN A 576 -5.38 -20.40 -6.30
C GLN A 576 -4.03 -19.84 -6.80
N VAL A 577 -3.63 -18.66 -6.33
CA VAL A 577 -2.31 -18.07 -6.62
C VAL A 577 -1.20 -18.97 -6.06
N ALA A 578 -1.36 -19.47 -4.85
CA ALA A 578 -0.40 -20.38 -4.20
C ALA A 578 -0.16 -21.64 -5.03
N LEU A 579 -1.19 -22.24 -5.63
CA LEU A 579 -1.04 -23.38 -6.52
C LEU A 579 -0.27 -23.05 -7.81
N ALA A 580 -0.46 -21.87 -8.37
CA ALA A 580 0.30 -21.40 -9.53
C ALA A 580 1.78 -21.18 -9.18
N ILE A 581 2.08 -20.61 -8.00
CA ILE A 581 3.46 -20.45 -7.51
C ILE A 581 4.09 -21.80 -7.15
N ARG A 582 3.30 -22.75 -6.59
CA ARG A 582 3.77 -24.09 -6.31
C ARG A 582 4.24 -24.82 -7.58
N ASP A 583 3.53 -24.66 -8.68
CA ASP A 583 3.97 -25.23 -9.96
C ASP A 583 5.33 -24.63 -10.39
N GLU A 584 5.54 -23.33 -10.17
CA GLU A 584 6.81 -22.68 -10.49
C GLU A 584 7.95 -23.16 -9.58
N THR A 585 7.70 -23.34 -8.27
CA THR A 585 8.72 -23.87 -7.34
C THR A 585 9.14 -25.30 -7.72
N VAL A 586 8.18 -26.13 -8.10
CA VAL A 586 8.45 -27.52 -8.57
C VAL A 586 9.25 -27.54 -9.87
N ASP A 587 8.92 -26.68 -10.83
CA ASP A 587 9.64 -26.60 -12.10
C ASP A 587 11.07 -26.06 -11.92
N LEU A 588 11.26 -25.07 -11.03
CA LEU A 588 12.58 -24.58 -10.66
C LEU A 588 13.45 -25.68 -10.03
N GLN A 589 12.91 -26.44 -9.09
CA GLN A 589 13.61 -27.59 -8.53
C GLN A 589 13.95 -28.63 -9.61
N ALA A 590 13.00 -28.96 -10.49
CA ALA A 590 13.24 -29.90 -11.58
C ALA A 590 14.31 -29.43 -12.56
N ALA A 591 14.49 -28.10 -12.69
CA ALA A 591 15.56 -27.48 -13.45
C ALA A 591 16.91 -27.42 -12.71
N GLY A 592 17.01 -27.98 -11.49
CA GLY A 592 18.25 -28.06 -10.70
C GLY A 592 18.51 -26.87 -9.79
N ILE A 593 17.54 -26.01 -9.55
CA ILE A 593 17.67 -24.86 -8.66
C ILE A 593 17.52 -25.32 -7.20
N GLY A 594 18.58 -25.18 -6.41
CA GLY A 594 18.66 -25.66 -5.03
C GLY A 594 18.15 -24.67 -3.98
N ILE A 595 17.94 -23.40 -4.33
CA ILE A 595 17.42 -22.36 -3.44
C ILE A 595 16.31 -21.59 -4.17
N ILE A 596 15.14 -21.53 -3.58
CA ILE A 596 13.98 -20.81 -4.15
C ILE A 596 13.47 -19.83 -3.09
N GLN A 597 13.48 -18.54 -3.42
CA GLN A 597 12.98 -17.48 -2.56
C GLN A 597 11.58 -17.06 -3.01
N VAL A 598 10.63 -17.08 -2.08
CA VAL A 598 9.23 -16.67 -2.28
C VAL A 598 8.97 -15.50 -1.33
N ASP A 599 8.92 -14.29 -1.85
CA ASP A 599 8.89 -13.06 -1.06
C ASP A 599 7.47 -12.67 -0.67
N GLU A 600 7.28 -12.37 0.63
CA GLU A 600 6.01 -11.89 1.19
C GLU A 600 6.15 -10.54 1.91
N PRO A 601 6.66 -9.50 1.23
CA PRO A 601 6.80 -8.18 1.85
C PRO A 601 5.47 -7.59 2.32
N ALA A 602 4.35 -8.00 1.72
CA ALA A 602 3.03 -7.49 2.05
C ALA A 602 2.28 -8.30 3.13
N LEU A 603 2.91 -9.30 3.77
CA LEU A 603 2.25 -10.09 4.81
C LEU A 603 1.67 -9.21 5.93
N ARG A 604 2.44 -8.24 6.44
CA ARG A 604 1.98 -7.27 7.44
C ARG A 604 1.02 -6.23 6.82
N GLU A 605 1.18 -5.92 5.56
CA GLU A 605 0.46 -4.82 4.91
C GLU A 605 -1.06 -5.02 4.80
N LEU A 606 -1.52 -6.26 4.70
CA LEU A 606 -2.94 -6.61 4.70
C LEU A 606 -3.46 -7.02 6.09
N LEU A 607 -2.65 -6.86 7.14
CA LEU A 607 -3.11 -7.18 8.49
C LEU A 607 -4.35 -6.35 8.82
N PRO A 608 -5.46 -6.97 9.21
CA PRO A 608 -6.68 -6.26 9.56
C PRO A 608 -6.46 -5.25 10.67
N LEU A 609 -7.18 -4.12 10.59
CA LEU A 609 -7.05 -3.01 11.53
C LEU A 609 -7.50 -3.36 12.96
N ARG A 610 -8.39 -4.36 13.09
CA ARG A 610 -8.85 -4.85 14.39
C ARG A 610 -8.19 -6.18 14.73
N ALA A 611 -7.69 -6.28 15.96
CA ALA A 611 -7.01 -7.47 16.47
C ALA A 611 -7.88 -8.74 16.39
N ALA A 612 -9.19 -8.60 16.57
CA ALA A 612 -10.14 -9.72 16.47
C ALA A 612 -10.12 -10.42 15.09
N ASP A 613 -9.78 -9.70 14.03
CA ASP A 613 -9.79 -10.22 12.65
C ASP A 613 -8.42 -10.74 12.21
N GLN A 614 -7.35 -10.44 12.96
CA GLN A 614 -5.98 -10.73 12.57
C GLN A 614 -5.65 -12.22 12.52
N SER A 615 -6.18 -13.01 13.47
CA SER A 615 -5.90 -14.45 13.52
C SER A 615 -6.39 -15.16 12.23
N ALA A 616 -7.61 -14.88 11.80
CA ALA A 616 -8.16 -15.49 10.60
C ALA A 616 -7.37 -15.09 9.34
N TYR A 617 -6.91 -13.84 9.27
CA TYR A 617 -6.03 -13.36 8.20
C TYR A 617 -4.70 -14.11 8.19
N LEU A 618 -4.02 -14.19 9.34
CA LEU A 618 -2.72 -14.84 9.47
C LEU A 618 -2.79 -16.34 9.15
N ASP A 619 -3.87 -17.01 9.55
CA ASP A 619 -4.07 -18.43 9.29
C ASP A 619 -4.09 -18.74 7.78
N TRP A 620 -4.89 -18.02 6.99
CA TRP A 620 -4.94 -18.29 5.55
C TRP A 620 -3.68 -17.77 4.83
N SER A 621 -3.08 -16.68 5.30
CA SER A 621 -1.86 -16.11 4.71
C SER A 621 -0.69 -17.09 4.84
N VAL A 622 -0.44 -17.58 6.03
CA VAL A 622 0.56 -18.63 6.31
C VAL A 622 0.24 -19.91 5.53
N GLY A 623 -1.04 -20.34 5.54
CA GLY A 623 -1.49 -21.52 4.81
C GLY A 623 -1.22 -21.43 3.31
N SER A 624 -1.47 -20.29 2.69
CA SER A 624 -1.23 -20.08 1.26
C SER A 624 0.26 -20.09 0.91
N PHE A 625 1.12 -19.49 1.75
CA PHE A 625 2.57 -19.58 1.57
C PHE A 625 3.08 -21.02 1.68
N ARG A 626 2.65 -21.76 2.70
CA ARG A 626 2.99 -23.18 2.86
C ARG A 626 2.52 -24.02 1.69
N LEU A 627 1.33 -23.75 1.17
CA LEU A 627 0.83 -24.40 -0.04
C LEU A 627 1.76 -24.12 -1.24
N ALA A 628 2.16 -22.87 -1.45
CA ALA A 628 3.06 -22.47 -2.54
C ALA A 628 4.43 -23.14 -2.48
N THR A 629 4.91 -23.49 -1.29
CA THR A 629 6.25 -24.01 -1.05
C THR A 629 6.31 -25.52 -0.73
N SER A 630 5.17 -26.18 -0.57
CA SER A 630 5.07 -27.60 -0.15
C SER A 630 5.41 -28.64 -1.22
N GLY A 631 5.64 -28.22 -2.47
CA GLY A 631 5.84 -29.13 -3.60
C GLY A 631 7.28 -29.59 -3.81
N VAL A 632 8.25 -29.00 -3.12
CA VAL A 632 9.68 -29.24 -3.31
C VAL A 632 10.24 -30.27 -2.31
N ALA A 633 11.34 -30.91 -2.68
CA ALA A 633 12.06 -31.84 -1.81
C ALA A 633 12.73 -31.10 -0.64
N ASP A 634 13.02 -31.82 0.44
CA ASP A 634 13.68 -31.27 1.64
C ASP A 634 15.09 -30.72 1.38
N SER A 635 15.78 -31.21 0.34
CA SER A 635 17.07 -30.70 -0.09
C SER A 635 17.01 -29.34 -0.80
N THR A 636 15.81 -28.90 -1.26
CA THR A 636 15.62 -27.55 -1.84
C THR A 636 15.30 -26.58 -0.73
N ALA A 637 16.15 -25.57 -0.56
CA ALA A 637 15.96 -24.53 0.44
C ALA A 637 14.90 -23.51 0.00
N ILE A 638 13.90 -23.30 0.83
CA ILE A 638 12.90 -22.24 0.65
C ILE A 638 13.31 -21.03 1.48
N HIS A 639 13.58 -19.93 0.79
CA HIS A 639 13.81 -18.64 1.41
C HIS A 639 12.56 -17.76 1.30
N THR A 640 12.45 -16.78 2.18
CA THR A 640 11.48 -15.68 2.07
C THR A 640 12.13 -14.36 2.46
N HIS A 641 11.52 -13.26 2.03
CA HIS A 641 11.91 -11.92 2.42
C HIS A 641 10.69 -11.15 2.90
N LEU A 642 10.85 -10.46 4.01
CA LEU A 642 9.84 -9.62 4.64
C LEU A 642 10.43 -8.21 4.80
N CYS A 643 9.74 -7.21 4.27
CA CYS A 643 10.07 -5.80 4.49
C CYS A 643 9.43 -5.31 5.80
N TYR A 644 10.03 -4.27 6.40
CA TYR A 644 9.58 -3.55 7.60
C TYR A 644 10.03 -4.14 8.95
N SER A 645 10.35 -3.22 9.88
CA SER A 645 11.00 -3.50 11.16
C SER A 645 10.06 -3.77 12.36
N GLU A 646 8.74 -3.56 12.21
CA GLU A 646 7.79 -3.79 13.31
C GLU A 646 7.12 -5.15 13.18
N PHE A 647 7.78 -6.20 13.63
CA PHE A 647 7.32 -7.58 13.48
C PHE A 647 6.48 -8.11 14.64
N GLY A 648 6.38 -7.39 15.77
CA GLY A 648 5.72 -7.87 16.98
C GLY A 648 4.34 -8.52 16.76
N ALA A 649 3.49 -7.88 15.95
CA ALA A 649 2.14 -8.38 15.64
C ALA A 649 2.13 -9.64 14.75
N VAL A 650 3.19 -9.90 13.96
CA VAL A 650 3.23 -10.99 12.97
C VAL A 650 4.34 -12.01 13.20
N ILE A 651 5.10 -11.88 14.31
CA ILE A 651 6.28 -12.72 14.58
C ILE A 651 5.92 -14.22 14.62
N GLY A 652 4.78 -14.58 15.19
CA GLY A 652 4.29 -15.96 15.20
C GLY A 652 3.93 -16.48 13.80
N ALA A 653 3.39 -15.60 12.94
CA ALA A 653 3.08 -15.93 11.56
C ALA A 653 4.36 -16.12 10.74
N ILE A 654 5.41 -15.32 10.97
CA ILE A 654 6.72 -15.48 10.34
C ILE A 654 7.30 -16.86 10.63
N ALA A 655 7.26 -17.30 11.87
CA ALA A 655 7.64 -18.66 12.24
C ALA A 655 6.74 -19.71 11.56
N GLY A 656 5.44 -19.41 11.47
CA GLY A 656 4.44 -20.28 10.83
C GLY A 656 4.64 -20.46 9.32
N LEU A 657 5.31 -19.54 8.60
CA LEU A 657 5.64 -19.69 7.17
C LEU A 657 6.49 -20.95 6.93
N ASP A 658 7.30 -21.36 7.90
CA ASP A 658 8.20 -22.54 7.83
C ASP A 658 9.19 -22.44 6.65
N ALA A 659 9.65 -21.22 6.33
CA ALA A 659 10.71 -21.00 5.36
C ALA A 659 12.06 -21.38 5.97
N ASP A 660 12.94 -22.05 5.18
CA ASP A 660 14.25 -22.49 5.68
C ASP A 660 15.16 -21.31 6.07
N VAL A 661 15.00 -20.17 5.37
CA VAL A 661 15.67 -18.90 5.71
C VAL A 661 14.72 -17.73 5.51
N THR A 662 14.59 -16.89 6.53
CA THR A 662 13.84 -15.64 6.46
C THR A 662 14.80 -14.45 6.48
N SER A 663 14.82 -13.65 5.41
CA SER A 663 15.53 -12.37 5.39
C SER A 663 14.58 -11.24 5.80
N ILE A 664 15.09 -10.34 6.65
CA ILE A 664 14.32 -9.25 7.27
C ILE A 664 15.13 -7.96 7.30
N GLU A 665 14.46 -6.81 7.24
CA GLU A 665 15.09 -5.52 7.47
C GLU A 665 15.42 -5.36 8.96
N ALA A 666 16.69 -5.17 9.29
CA ALA A 666 17.17 -5.08 10.67
C ALA A 666 18.18 -3.95 10.91
N ALA A 667 18.69 -3.31 9.85
CA ALA A 667 19.74 -2.29 9.98
C ALA A 667 19.27 -1.02 10.71
N ARG A 668 18.01 -0.62 10.56
CA ARG A 668 17.45 0.57 11.23
C ARG A 668 17.06 0.33 12.67
N SER A 669 16.62 -0.86 13.01
CA SER A 669 16.24 -1.26 14.37
C SER A 669 17.40 -1.81 15.19
N HIS A 670 18.65 -1.68 14.71
CA HIS A 670 19.82 -2.19 15.43
C HIS A 670 19.63 -3.65 15.91
N MET A 671 19.17 -4.53 14.99
CA MET A 671 18.96 -5.96 15.23
C MET A 671 17.89 -6.36 16.29
N GLU A 672 17.13 -5.42 16.86
CA GLU A 672 16.09 -5.68 17.89
C GLU A 672 15.13 -6.82 17.50
N VAL A 673 14.81 -6.95 16.21
CA VAL A 673 13.93 -8.01 15.69
C VAL A 673 14.44 -9.43 16.00
N LEU A 674 15.74 -9.61 16.21
CA LEU A 674 16.34 -10.92 16.51
C LEU A 674 16.00 -11.37 17.93
N ASP A 675 15.86 -10.46 18.87
CA ASP A 675 15.40 -10.75 20.24
C ASP A 675 13.95 -11.22 20.22
N ASP A 676 13.08 -10.59 19.44
CA ASP A 676 11.68 -10.99 19.26
C ASP A 676 11.58 -12.40 18.65
N LEU A 677 12.38 -12.70 17.63
CA LEU A 677 12.44 -14.04 17.03
C LEU A 677 12.92 -15.10 18.05
N SER A 678 13.93 -14.75 18.84
CA SER A 678 14.44 -15.63 19.88
C SER A 678 13.39 -15.91 20.98
N ALA A 679 12.62 -14.89 21.36
CA ALA A 679 11.57 -15.00 22.37
C ALA A 679 10.45 -15.97 21.99
N VAL A 680 10.14 -16.09 20.70
CA VAL A 680 9.13 -17.06 20.17
C VAL A 680 9.73 -18.44 19.85
N GLY A 681 11.01 -18.65 20.12
CA GLY A 681 11.69 -19.93 19.87
C GLY A 681 11.93 -20.22 18.38
N PHE A 682 12.10 -19.16 17.55
CA PHE A 682 12.38 -19.32 16.13
C PHE A 682 13.70 -20.08 15.91
N ASP A 683 13.64 -21.24 15.24
CA ASP A 683 14.78 -22.16 15.07
C ASP A 683 15.23 -22.31 13.60
N LEU A 684 14.65 -21.53 12.68
CA LEU A 684 14.99 -21.50 11.25
C LEU A 684 16.15 -20.53 10.95
N GLY A 685 16.60 -20.48 9.72
CA GLY A 685 17.64 -19.57 9.26
C GLY A 685 17.16 -18.11 9.21
N VAL A 686 18.03 -17.17 9.53
CA VAL A 686 17.75 -15.73 9.50
C VAL A 686 18.81 -15.01 8.71
N GLY A 687 18.38 -14.11 7.83
CA GLY A 687 19.22 -13.15 7.13
C GLY A 687 18.84 -11.73 7.55
N PRO A 688 19.33 -11.23 8.70
CA PRO A 688 19.08 -9.84 9.06
C PRO A 688 19.83 -8.93 8.11
N GLY A 689 19.19 -7.86 7.66
CA GLY A 689 19.84 -6.86 6.84
C GLY A 689 20.96 -6.17 7.62
N VAL A 690 22.19 -6.21 7.05
CA VAL A 690 23.37 -5.67 7.72
C VAL A 690 23.67 -4.23 7.32
N TYR A 691 22.90 -3.66 6.38
CA TYR A 691 22.93 -2.24 6.06
C TYR A 691 21.64 -1.78 5.36
N ASP A 692 21.28 -0.52 5.64
CA ASP A 692 20.10 0.14 5.05
C ASP A 692 20.33 0.50 3.58
N ILE A 693 19.54 -0.09 2.70
CA ILE A 693 19.58 0.19 1.25
C ILE A 693 18.87 1.51 0.88
N HIS A 694 18.10 2.10 1.76
CA HIS A 694 17.38 3.35 1.48
C HIS A 694 18.31 4.58 1.55
N SER A 695 19.45 4.45 2.20
CA SER A 695 20.52 5.46 2.21
C SER A 695 21.50 5.24 1.05
N PRO A 696 21.93 6.30 0.34
CA PRO A 696 22.99 6.20 -0.67
C PRO A 696 24.40 6.01 -0.06
N ARG A 697 24.52 6.08 1.27
CA ARG A 697 25.78 5.91 1.98
C ARG A 697 26.31 4.48 1.83
N VAL A 698 27.59 4.34 1.51
CA VAL A 698 28.28 3.04 1.53
C VAL A 698 28.72 2.73 2.97
N PRO A 699 28.23 1.64 3.60
CA PRO A 699 28.65 1.26 4.95
C PRO A 699 30.10 0.80 4.95
N SER A 700 30.83 1.02 6.06
CA SER A 700 32.17 0.49 6.23
C SER A 700 32.15 -1.00 6.56
N VAL A 701 33.29 -1.67 6.37
CA VAL A 701 33.48 -3.08 6.77
C VAL A 701 33.27 -3.27 8.28
N ASP A 702 33.75 -2.33 9.09
CA ASP A 702 33.66 -2.40 10.54
C ASP A 702 32.21 -2.25 11.03
N GLU A 703 31.40 -1.37 10.41
CA GLU A 703 29.98 -1.23 10.70
C GLU A 703 29.23 -2.54 10.44
N ILE A 704 29.44 -3.13 9.25
CA ILE A 704 28.78 -4.40 8.89
C ILE A 704 29.25 -5.54 9.81
N ALA A 705 30.57 -5.61 10.10
CA ALA A 705 31.10 -6.61 11.03
C ALA A 705 30.55 -6.44 12.45
N GLY A 706 30.31 -5.21 12.89
CA GLY A 706 29.62 -4.91 14.16
C GLY A 706 28.22 -5.50 14.19
N SER A 707 27.39 -5.21 13.18
CA SER A 707 26.04 -5.77 13.05
C SER A 707 26.04 -7.32 13.01
N LEU A 708 27.00 -7.93 12.34
CA LEU A 708 27.13 -9.40 12.31
C LEU A 708 27.49 -9.99 13.66
N ARG A 709 28.36 -9.35 14.44
CA ARG A 709 28.69 -9.82 15.82
C ARG A 709 27.49 -9.68 16.75
N GLU A 710 26.75 -8.58 16.66
CA GLU A 710 25.50 -8.38 17.39
C GLU A 710 24.47 -9.46 17.02
N ALA A 711 24.29 -9.76 15.73
CA ALA A 711 23.41 -10.83 15.28
C ALA A 711 23.83 -12.22 15.80
N LEU A 712 25.13 -12.49 15.93
CA LEU A 712 25.65 -13.75 16.49
C LEU A 712 25.41 -13.92 17.99
N GLU A 713 25.09 -12.86 18.73
CA GLU A 713 24.65 -12.97 20.13
C GLU A 713 23.26 -13.59 20.24
N ALA A 714 22.39 -13.35 19.25
CA ALA A 714 21.00 -13.83 19.25
C ALA A 714 20.80 -15.10 18.40
N VAL A 715 21.59 -15.30 17.32
CA VAL A 715 21.39 -16.36 16.32
C VAL A 715 22.66 -17.22 16.17
N PRO A 716 22.56 -18.56 16.36
CA PRO A 716 23.70 -19.46 16.09
C PRO A 716 24.24 -19.32 14.66
N VAL A 717 25.55 -19.44 14.52
CA VAL A 717 26.28 -19.22 13.26
C VAL A 717 25.78 -20.08 12.09
N GLU A 718 25.34 -21.29 12.34
CA GLU A 718 24.80 -22.20 11.32
C GLU A 718 23.42 -21.81 10.79
N ARG A 719 22.78 -20.80 11.38
CA ARG A 719 21.49 -20.26 10.96
C ARG A 719 21.57 -18.83 10.44
N LEU A 720 22.71 -18.16 10.61
CA LEU A 720 22.86 -16.76 10.26
C LEU A 720 23.34 -16.58 8.81
N TRP A 721 22.62 -15.78 8.04
CA TRP A 721 22.94 -15.37 6.66
C TRP A 721 23.33 -13.89 6.61
N VAL A 722 24.08 -13.51 5.59
CA VAL A 722 24.59 -12.14 5.41
C VAL A 722 24.00 -11.54 4.15
N ASN A 723 23.14 -10.54 4.29
CA ASN A 723 22.45 -9.87 3.18
C ASN A 723 22.18 -8.39 3.50
N PRO A 724 21.93 -7.52 2.48
CA PRO A 724 21.39 -6.19 2.69
C PRO A 724 19.93 -6.23 3.20
N ASP A 725 19.42 -5.10 3.70
CA ASP A 725 18.04 -4.99 4.20
C ASP A 725 17.01 -5.40 3.15
N CYS A 726 17.16 -4.94 1.90
CA CYS A 726 16.17 -5.20 0.86
C CYS A 726 16.83 -5.24 -0.53
N GLY A 727 16.02 -5.34 -1.59
CA GLY A 727 16.47 -5.36 -2.98
C GLY A 727 17.15 -4.04 -3.44
N LEU A 728 18.12 -4.13 -4.32
CA LEU A 728 19.01 -3.03 -4.71
C LEU A 728 18.49 -2.19 -5.90
N LYS A 729 17.27 -2.42 -6.35
CA LYS A 729 16.68 -1.84 -7.56
C LYS A 729 16.73 -0.31 -7.64
N THR A 730 16.64 0.36 -6.50
CA THR A 730 16.55 1.83 -6.41
C THR A 730 17.90 2.50 -6.24
N ARG A 731 18.98 1.74 -6.11
CA ARG A 731 20.34 2.23 -5.86
C ARG A 731 21.15 2.45 -7.13
N GLY A 732 22.24 3.21 -7.01
CA GLY A 732 23.21 3.40 -8.10
C GLY A 732 24.21 2.24 -8.20
N PRO A 733 24.68 1.89 -9.40
CA PRO A 733 25.60 0.73 -9.57
C PRO A 733 26.92 0.86 -8.80
N VAL A 734 27.45 2.08 -8.67
CA VAL A 734 28.73 2.34 -7.99
C VAL A 734 28.64 2.08 -6.50
N GLU A 735 27.59 2.60 -5.86
CA GLU A 735 27.35 2.40 -4.43
C GLU A 735 27.02 0.94 -4.12
N VAL A 736 26.28 0.25 -4.99
CA VAL A 736 25.95 -1.17 -4.85
C VAL A 736 27.21 -2.01 -4.88
N GLU A 737 28.11 -1.82 -5.86
CA GLU A 737 29.36 -2.56 -5.93
C GLU A 737 30.22 -2.34 -4.67
N ALA A 738 30.31 -1.09 -4.20
CA ALA A 738 31.10 -0.74 -3.01
C ALA A 738 30.51 -1.37 -1.73
N SER A 739 29.20 -1.26 -1.53
CA SER A 739 28.50 -1.82 -0.35
C SER A 739 28.58 -3.35 -0.30
N LEU A 740 28.37 -4.03 -1.42
CA LEU A 740 28.46 -5.48 -1.48
C LEU A 740 29.91 -5.98 -1.28
N ARG A 741 30.93 -5.25 -1.76
CA ARG A 741 32.32 -5.55 -1.47
C ARG A 741 32.58 -5.50 0.05
N ASN A 742 32.14 -4.44 0.70
CA ASN A 742 32.32 -4.29 2.14
C ASN A 742 31.54 -5.35 2.93
N LEU A 743 30.35 -5.75 2.45
CA LEU A 743 29.57 -6.86 3.03
C LEU A 743 30.35 -8.18 2.99
N VAL A 744 30.92 -8.53 1.85
CA VAL A 744 31.69 -9.79 1.71
C VAL A 744 32.98 -9.74 2.56
N GLU A 745 33.67 -8.60 2.60
CA GLU A 745 34.88 -8.45 3.43
C GLU A 745 34.55 -8.52 4.93
N ALA A 746 33.44 -7.94 5.37
CA ALA A 746 32.97 -8.06 6.75
C ALA A 746 32.61 -9.51 7.12
N ALA A 747 31.91 -10.22 6.22
CA ALA A 747 31.61 -11.64 6.42
C ALA A 747 32.90 -12.50 6.54
N LYS A 748 33.91 -12.24 5.70
CA LYS A 748 35.23 -12.91 5.80
C LYS A 748 35.93 -12.61 7.12
N LEU A 749 35.88 -11.34 7.57
CA LEU A 749 36.47 -10.93 8.84
C LEU A 749 35.84 -11.70 10.02
N VAL A 750 34.52 -11.70 10.09
CA VAL A 750 33.80 -12.39 11.18
C VAL A 750 33.96 -13.92 11.09
N ARG A 751 33.96 -14.50 9.87
CA ARG A 751 34.27 -15.96 9.69
C ARG A 751 35.66 -16.35 10.23
N ALA A 752 36.63 -15.46 10.17
CA ALA A 752 37.97 -15.72 10.68
C ALA A 752 38.04 -15.67 12.23
N GLU A 753 37.03 -15.14 12.88
CA GLU A 753 36.89 -15.07 14.34
C GLU A 753 36.19 -16.31 14.92
N LEU A 754 35.47 -17.08 14.09
CA LEU A 754 34.73 -18.30 14.46
C LEU A 754 35.65 -19.50 14.62
#